data_d23544d12cf6d6aaa29a578434a82d62
#
_entry.id   d23544d12cf6d6aaa29a578434a82d62
#
_cell.length_a   1.000
_cell.length_b   1.000
_cell.length_c   1.000
_cell.angle_alpha   90.00
_cell.angle_beta   90.00
_cell.angle_gamma   90.00
#
_symmetry.space_group_name_H-M   'P 1'
#
loop_
_entity.id
_entity.type
_entity.pdbx_description
1 polymer ?
#
loop_
_entity_poly.entity_id
_entity_poly.type
_entity_poly.pdbx_seq_one_letter_code
_entity_poly.pdbx_strand_id
1 'polypeptide(L)'
;MLEPPSRPSHARRARVLARAVPLLAVVALTGSLTVPAAALGEDGPFEFPAQTETLGMIPGSVTRIPLGALVEDEAEGEVDLTSARLAVPEQLDAAQRSSMELGEDSLSIAVAGEGTWTLLGEELVFTPLYGVDGPSTPIALTIGSVHDTRSEPVLLTPELVELEEIPAHGSAGTTTTVELPEDVPADGAVRLELAALPAGSTVGLDGSRVTVPDQGTWQLAGDHRTLTHIPAGPDLARQPTPILYVVEDGEGAVQRAGKVALTIPIISDLDRSAPYGEDIVFVVGEGQQHVDPDTLRLEPLGDQGVYEASADGTRVIEEGVGVWTLDRATATVRFAPESDEVRTVAPMGITGGDGEGSTAATALLSTAYPVLVPRTQAAPPGTEMVFDLSTGILDVRTDSLRFSEEAPEGATVSADGTELRIPGEGTWRIDLESRTVVMTPEEGFSGTAEPVTVEARGVYADNPVSATMTAIFTPVIATMRDDEARTAPDSPVSVDVLGNDTAGSGAQPLEPESVEISSLSATNVAELEDGRGKRLVIPGEGVYTVGGNGAVSFMPERGFTGRTTPITYHVTDRAGIPTSASLVVDVDAGLAAGEEQGPQTTGINSLLVGLMPDSPSTSLVFGTIVMLLLFGGAVSLWTGTRIEVDRRNWED
;
A
#
# COMPACT_ATOMS: atom_id res chain seq x y z
N MET A 1 -49.89 -27.05 -38.44
CA MET A 1 -50.71 -25.95 -38.98
C MET A 1 -50.15 -24.65 -38.47
N LEU A 2 -49.71 -23.86 -39.40
CA LEU A 2 -49.27 -22.48 -39.44
C LEU A 2 -47.77 -22.28 -39.11
N GLU A 3 -47.01 -22.11 -40.22
CA GLU A 3 -45.67 -21.65 -40.35
C GLU A 3 -45.49 -20.20 -39.85
N PRO A 4 -44.27 -19.82 -39.43
CA PRO A 4 -43.89 -18.43 -39.25
C PRO A 4 -43.41 -17.79 -40.59
N PRO A 5 -43.63 -16.49 -40.79
CA PRO A 5 -43.20 -15.82 -42.01
C PRO A 5 -41.70 -15.46 -41.97
N SER A 6 -41.14 -15.64 -43.16
CA SER A 6 -39.79 -15.39 -43.60
C SER A 6 -39.29 -13.96 -43.39
N ARG A 7 -37.98 -13.85 -43.07
CA ARG A 7 -37.14 -12.64 -43.17
C ARG A 7 -36.99 -12.17 -44.61
N PRO A 8 -36.89 -10.88 -44.84
CA PRO A 8 -36.13 -10.37 -45.97
C PRO A 8 -34.77 -9.85 -45.52
N SER A 9 -33.73 -10.43 -46.09
CA SER A 9 -32.37 -9.92 -46.16
C SER A 9 -32.35 -8.64 -46.99
N HIS A 10 -31.88 -7.54 -46.45
CA HIS A 10 -31.32 -6.44 -47.22
C HIS A 10 -30.03 -5.97 -46.55
N ALA A 11 -28.94 -6.59 -47.00
CA ALA A 11 -27.64 -5.97 -46.96
C ALA A 11 -27.66 -4.71 -47.83
N ARG A 12 -27.78 -3.55 -47.28
CA ARG A 12 -27.40 -2.30 -47.92
C ARG A 12 -25.96 -1.98 -47.47
N ARG A 13 -25.04 -2.36 -48.34
CA ARG A 13 -23.73 -1.69 -48.40
C ARG A 13 -24.01 -0.21 -48.64
N ALA A 14 -23.92 0.60 -47.64
CA ALA A 14 -23.75 2.03 -47.79
C ALA A 14 -22.34 2.25 -48.38
N ARG A 15 -22.27 2.47 -49.67
CA ARG A 15 -21.15 3.17 -50.29
C ARG A 15 -21.19 4.58 -49.68
N VAL A 16 -20.31 4.86 -48.77
CA VAL A 16 -19.94 6.22 -48.42
C VAL A 16 -19.27 6.78 -49.66
N LEU A 17 -20.02 7.53 -50.43
CA LEU A 17 -19.47 8.48 -51.39
C LEU A 17 -18.71 9.50 -50.52
N ALA A 18 -17.40 9.41 -50.53
CA ALA A 18 -16.56 10.53 -50.21
C ALA A 18 -16.95 11.70 -51.11
N ARG A 19 -17.81 12.56 -50.62
CA ARG A 19 -17.89 13.91 -51.15
C ARG A 19 -16.68 14.60 -50.56
N ALA A 20 -15.67 14.80 -51.39
CA ALA A 20 -14.70 15.84 -51.17
C ALA A 20 -15.49 17.15 -50.93
N VAL A 21 -15.52 17.58 -49.70
CA VAL A 21 -15.89 18.95 -49.35
C VAL A 21 -14.65 19.74 -49.68
N PRO A 22 -14.74 20.74 -50.58
CA PRO A 22 -13.58 21.52 -50.95
C PRO A 22 -13.05 22.23 -49.69
N LEU A 23 -11.72 22.22 -49.58
CA LEU A 23 -10.94 23.16 -48.81
C LEU A 23 -11.72 24.47 -48.63
N LEU A 24 -12.00 24.85 -47.40
CA LEU A 24 -12.04 26.26 -47.09
C LEU A 24 -10.57 26.68 -47.01
N ALA A 25 -10.01 26.96 -48.18
CA ALA A 25 -9.08 28.07 -48.24
C ALA A 25 -9.67 29.18 -47.38
N VAL A 26 -8.87 29.91 -46.66
CA VAL A 26 -9.23 31.26 -46.26
C VAL A 26 -9.88 31.86 -47.52
N VAL A 27 -11.20 31.82 -47.57
CA VAL A 27 -11.93 32.45 -48.67
C VAL A 27 -11.79 33.93 -48.38
N ALA A 28 -10.84 34.54 -49.06
CA ALA A 28 -11.03 35.89 -49.46
C ALA A 28 -12.40 35.94 -50.11
N LEU A 29 -13.41 36.42 -49.43
CA LEU A 29 -14.63 36.91 -50.06
C LEU A 29 -14.21 38.07 -50.94
N THR A 30 -13.84 37.73 -52.21
CA THR A 30 -13.69 38.75 -53.24
C THR A 30 -15.07 39.29 -53.56
N GLY A 31 -15.57 40.13 -52.67
CA GLY A 31 -16.47 41.19 -53.02
C GLY A 31 -15.62 42.29 -53.65
N SER A 32 -15.40 42.20 -54.96
CA SER A 32 -14.84 43.33 -55.70
C SER A 32 -15.78 44.52 -55.60
N LEU A 33 -15.65 45.29 -54.54
CA LEU A 33 -15.92 46.71 -54.56
C LEU A 33 -14.69 47.35 -55.19
N THR A 34 -14.72 47.55 -56.51
CA THR A 34 -13.82 48.50 -57.19
C THR A 34 -14.08 49.85 -56.59
N VAL A 35 -13.34 50.19 -55.53
CA VAL A 35 -13.15 51.56 -55.12
C VAL A 35 -12.13 52.14 -56.11
N PRO A 36 -12.46 53.19 -56.89
CA PRO A 36 -11.48 53.81 -57.78
C PRO A 36 -10.33 54.32 -56.90
N ALA A 37 -9.10 54.16 -57.38
CA ALA A 37 -7.94 54.86 -56.84
C ALA A 37 -8.24 56.36 -56.80
N ALA A 38 -8.80 56.84 -55.71
CA ALA A 38 -9.07 58.24 -55.46
C ALA A 38 -7.95 58.73 -54.58
N ALA A 39 -7.13 59.56 -55.20
CA ALA A 39 -6.24 60.51 -54.60
C ALA A 39 -6.24 60.54 -53.07
N LEU A 40 -5.11 60.19 -52.48
CA LEU A 40 -4.76 60.53 -51.10
C LEU A 40 -4.87 62.05 -50.97
N GLY A 41 -6.03 62.56 -50.50
CA GLY A 41 -6.21 63.97 -50.08
C GLY A 41 -5.56 64.15 -48.74
N GLU A 42 -4.70 65.15 -48.66
CA GLU A 42 -4.15 65.64 -47.41
C GLU A 42 -5.29 65.91 -46.43
N ASP A 43 -5.25 65.34 -45.18
CA ASP A 43 -6.11 65.62 -44.00
C ASP A 43 -7.34 64.72 -43.71
N GLY A 44 -7.38 63.44 -44.11
CA GLY A 44 -8.37 62.47 -43.61
C GLY A 44 -7.70 61.35 -42.77
N PRO A 45 -8.43 60.69 -41.84
CA PRO A 45 -7.88 59.52 -41.15
C PRO A 45 -7.52 58.45 -42.20
N PHE A 46 -6.34 57.84 -42.05
CA PHE A 46 -5.89 56.74 -42.91
C PHE A 46 -6.81 55.53 -42.69
N GLU A 47 -7.37 54.97 -43.76
CA GLU A 47 -8.21 53.77 -43.71
C GLU A 47 -7.32 52.54 -43.62
N PHE A 48 -7.55 51.64 -42.65
CA PHE A 48 -6.79 50.40 -42.51
C PHE A 48 -7.11 49.51 -43.71
N PRO A 49 -6.13 49.16 -44.55
CA PRO A 49 -6.37 48.32 -45.74
C PRO A 49 -6.45 46.84 -45.32
N ALA A 50 -7.54 46.44 -44.67
CA ALA A 50 -7.70 45.10 -44.13
C ALA A 50 -8.10 44.12 -45.25
N GLN A 51 -7.29 43.08 -45.49
CA GLN A 51 -7.59 41.97 -46.37
C GLN A 51 -8.64 41.04 -45.74
N THR A 52 -8.63 40.86 -44.41
CA THR A 52 -9.60 40.06 -43.67
C THR A 52 -9.85 40.62 -42.28
N GLU A 53 -11.10 40.52 -41.83
CA GLU A 53 -11.51 40.84 -40.46
C GLU A 53 -11.68 39.61 -39.59
N THR A 54 -11.56 38.41 -40.21
CA THR A 54 -11.69 37.13 -39.52
C THR A 54 -10.31 36.50 -39.26
N LEU A 55 -10.06 36.13 -38.01
CA LEU A 55 -8.83 35.48 -37.59
C LEU A 55 -9.09 34.00 -37.34
N GLY A 56 -8.50 33.13 -38.16
CA GLY A 56 -8.55 31.67 -37.92
C GLY A 56 -7.75 31.30 -36.68
N MET A 57 -8.40 30.69 -35.67
CA MET A 57 -7.77 30.23 -34.44
C MET A 57 -7.78 28.72 -34.34
N ILE A 58 -6.70 28.16 -33.90
CA ILE A 58 -6.61 26.73 -33.60
C ILE A 58 -7.08 26.52 -32.13
N PRO A 59 -8.09 25.67 -31.87
CA PRO A 59 -8.61 25.43 -30.53
C PRO A 59 -7.51 25.10 -29.53
N GLY A 60 -7.43 25.82 -28.43
CA GLY A 60 -6.48 25.58 -27.33
C GLY A 60 -4.99 25.76 -27.67
N SER A 61 -4.65 26.28 -28.86
CA SER A 61 -3.26 26.48 -29.31
C SER A 61 -2.87 27.95 -29.36
N VAL A 62 -1.56 28.20 -29.29
CA VAL A 62 -1.01 29.53 -29.59
C VAL A 62 -1.22 29.81 -31.08
N THR A 63 -2.01 30.84 -31.37
CA THR A 63 -2.25 31.26 -32.76
C THR A 63 -1.31 32.43 -33.09
N ARG A 64 -0.57 32.32 -34.20
CA ARG A 64 0.30 33.36 -34.74
C ARG A 64 -0.22 33.83 -36.11
N ILE A 65 -0.37 35.11 -36.26
CA ILE A 65 -0.91 35.71 -37.45
C ILE A 65 0.08 36.79 -37.89
N PRO A 66 0.77 36.61 -39.02
CA PRO A 66 1.59 37.64 -39.60
C PRO A 66 0.74 38.85 -39.91
N LEU A 67 1.16 40.04 -39.48
CA LEU A 67 0.41 41.30 -39.75
C LEU A 67 0.30 41.59 -41.23
N GLY A 68 1.31 41.18 -42.04
CA GLY A 68 1.25 41.28 -43.50
C GLY A 68 0.06 40.53 -44.10
N ALA A 69 -0.33 39.36 -43.52
CA ALA A 69 -1.49 38.60 -43.97
C ALA A 69 -2.85 39.29 -43.66
N LEU A 70 -2.85 40.34 -42.85
CA LEU A 70 -4.04 41.12 -42.53
C LEU A 70 -4.18 42.38 -43.41
N VAL A 71 -3.18 42.68 -44.23
CA VAL A 71 -3.10 43.91 -45.04
C VAL A 71 -3.25 43.53 -46.51
N GLU A 72 -3.97 44.31 -47.32
CA GLU A 72 -4.09 44.10 -48.76
C GLU A 72 -2.73 44.22 -49.47
N ASP A 73 -2.42 43.30 -50.40
CA ASP A 73 -1.15 43.25 -51.15
C ASP A 73 -0.79 44.62 -51.81
N GLU A 74 -1.81 45.35 -52.27
CA GLU A 74 -1.64 46.67 -52.91
C GLU A 74 -1.19 47.77 -51.95
N ALA A 75 -1.41 47.57 -50.64
CA ALA A 75 -1.03 48.50 -49.59
C ALA A 75 0.31 48.13 -48.92
N GLU A 76 0.91 47.01 -49.30
CA GLU A 76 2.23 46.59 -48.84
C GLU A 76 3.30 47.61 -49.23
N GLY A 77 3.87 48.27 -48.25
CA GLY A 77 4.80 49.38 -48.44
C GLY A 77 4.24 50.79 -48.17
N GLU A 78 2.90 50.93 -48.01
CA GLU A 78 2.27 52.16 -47.53
C GLU A 78 2.01 52.14 -46.02
N VAL A 79 2.07 50.98 -45.38
CA VAL A 79 1.86 50.75 -43.95
C VAL A 79 3.15 50.40 -43.24
N ASP A 80 3.26 50.88 -41.99
CA ASP A 80 4.33 50.47 -41.05
C ASP A 80 3.79 49.41 -40.09
N LEU A 81 4.04 48.14 -40.40
CA LEU A 81 3.60 46.97 -39.60
C LEU A 81 4.10 47.04 -38.15
N THR A 82 5.28 47.65 -37.90
CA THR A 82 5.85 47.79 -36.55
C THR A 82 5.11 48.83 -35.70
N SER A 83 4.33 49.70 -36.36
CA SER A 83 3.50 50.71 -35.69
C SER A 83 2.17 50.17 -35.17
N ALA A 84 1.85 48.89 -35.42
CA ALA A 84 0.60 48.26 -34.99
C ALA A 84 0.34 48.40 -33.51
N ARG A 85 -0.92 48.65 -33.12
CA ARG A 85 -1.36 48.75 -31.74
C ARG A 85 -2.71 48.06 -31.57
N LEU A 86 -2.88 47.39 -30.44
CA LEU A 86 -4.14 46.79 -30.05
C LEU A 86 -5.06 47.82 -29.36
N ALA A 87 -6.35 47.63 -29.54
CA ALA A 87 -7.38 48.40 -28.87
C ALA A 87 -8.55 47.53 -28.44
N VAL A 88 -9.27 47.93 -27.43
CA VAL A 88 -10.52 47.30 -27.01
C VAL A 88 -11.65 47.81 -27.93
N PRO A 89 -12.35 46.89 -28.65
CA PRO A 89 -13.41 47.34 -29.59
C PRO A 89 -14.57 48.06 -28.89
N GLU A 90 -15.02 49.17 -29.45
CA GLU A 90 -16.17 49.91 -28.95
C GLU A 90 -17.50 49.18 -29.18
N GLN A 91 -17.54 48.32 -30.17
CA GLN A 91 -18.72 47.53 -30.61
C GLN A 91 -19.10 46.43 -29.60
N LEU A 92 -18.20 46.00 -28.72
CA LEU A 92 -18.44 45.00 -27.69
C LEU A 92 -19.39 45.47 -26.60
N ASP A 93 -20.10 44.55 -25.97
CA ASP A 93 -20.94 44.86 -24.83
C ASP A 93 -20.11 45.26 -23.57
N ALA A 94 -20.76 45.76 -22.54
CA ALA A 94 -20.07 46.20 -21.34
C ALA A 94 -19.39 45.07 -20.56
N ALA A 95 -19.92 43.85 -20.63
CA ALA A 95 -19.35 42.68 -19.94
C ALA A 95 -18.07 42.23 -20.66
N GLN A 96 -18.12 42.10 -21.99
CA GLN A 96 -16.96 41.77 -22.81
C GLN A 96 -15.84 42.82 -22.64
N ARG A 97 -16.15 44.11 -22.71
CA ARG A 97 -15.13 45.16 -22.50
C ARG A 97 -14.52 45.11 -21.10
N SER A 98 -15.30 44.78 -20.07
CA SER A 98 -14.80 44.70 -18.70
C SER A 98 -13.92 43.44 -18.45
N SER A 99 -13.99 42.42 -19.30
CA SER A 99 -13.12 41.25 -19.26
C SER A 99 -11.76 41.49 -19.93
N MET A 100 -11.57 42.62 -20.59
CA MET A 100 -10.36 42.94 -21.36
C MET A 100 -9.50 43.97 -20.65
N GLU A 101 -8.22 43.69 -20.53
CA GLU A 101 -7.22 44.58 -19.96
C GLU A 101 -6.17 44.90 -21.03
N LEU A 102 -6.15 46.16 -21.49
CA LEU A 102 -5.18 46.67 -22.46
C LEU A 102 -3.88 47.05 -21.74
N GLY A 103 -2.75 46.53 -22.22
CA GLY A 103 -1.43 46.89 -21.74
C GLY A 103 -1.11 48.39 -21.97
N GLU A 104 -0.25 48.96 -21.10
CA GLU A 104 0.10 50.38 -21.14
C GLU A 104 0.69 50.84 -22.49
N ASP A 105 1.39 49.95 -23.20
CA ASP A 105 2.00 50.17 -24.51
C ASP A 105 1.08 49.86 -25.69
N SER A 106 -0.13 49.38 -25.41
CA SER A 106 -1.09 48.86 -26.42
C SER A 106 -0.54 47.74 -27.28
N LEU A 107 0.45 47.00 -26.79
CA LEU A 107 1.00 45.80 -27.46
C LEU A 107 0.41 44.48 -26.93
N SER A 108 -0.42 44.52 -25.91
CA SER A 108 -1.10 43.35 -25.38
C SER A 108 -2.52 43.65 -24.92
N ILE A 109 -3.39 42.62 -25.02
CA ILE A 109 -4.73 42.61 -24.41
C ILE A 109 -4.89 41.26 -23.71
N ALA A 110 -5.04 41.29 -22.39
CA ALA A 110 -5.46 40.14 -21.63
C ALA A 110 -6.98 40.04 -21.61
N VAL A 111 -7.53 38.87 -21.95
CA VAL A 111 -8.96 38.59 -21.93
C VAL A 111 -9.23 37.59 -20.81
N ALA A 112 -9.95 38.02 -19.78
CA ALA A 112 -10.17 37.24 -18.57
C ALA A 112 -10.92 35.92 -18.90
N GLY A 113 -10.32 34.80 -18.48
CA GLY A 113 -10.87 33.46 -18.74
C GLY A 113 -10.58 32.88 -20.13
N GLU A 114 -9.94 33.62 -21.03
CA GLU A 114 -9.66 33.20 -22.40
C GLU A 114 -8.16 33.09 -22.70
N GLY A 115 -7.41 34.20 -22.55
CA GLY A 115 -5.99 34.23 -22.91
C GLY A 115 -5.47 35.66 -23.10
N THR A 116 -4.36 35.79 -23.82
CA THR A 116 -3.71 37.09 -24.06
C THR A 116 -3.33 37.25 -25.52
N TRP A 117 -3.74 38.33 -26.12
CA TRP A 117 -3.26 38.80 -27.41
C TRP A 117 -2.01 39.64 -27.20
N THR A 118 -1.00 39.45 -28.03
CA THR A 118 0.27 40.18 -27.97
C THR A 118 0.81 40.47 -29.35
N LEU A 119 1.25 41.70 -29.60
CA LEU A 119 2.01 42.06 -30.81
C LEU A 119 3.50 41.80 -30.54
N LEU A 120 4.08 40.90 -31.33
CA LEU A 120 5.49 40.54 -31.27
C LEU A 120 6.18 40.85 -32.61
N GLY A 121 6.72 42.07 -32.74
CA GLY A 121 7.24 42.55 -34.02
C GLY A 121 6.10 42.70 -35.04
N GLU A 122 6.16 41.95 -36.12
CA GLU A 122 5.17 41.93 -37.19
C GLU A 122 4.16 40.79 -37.11
N GLU A 123 4.06 40.18 -35.92
CA GLU A 123 3.11 39.08 -35.66
C GLU A 123 2.10 39.48 -34.59
N LEU A 124 0.84 39.14 -34.79
CA LEU A 124 -0.22 39.13 -33.78
C LEU A 124 -0.33 37.71 -33.20
N VAL A 125 -0.10 37.56 -31.90
CA VAL A 125 -0.06 36.27 -31.22
C VAL A 125 -1.14 36.20 -30.17
N PHE A 126 -1.96 35.14 -30.23
CA PHE A 126 -2.87 34.76 -29.14
C PHE A 126 -2.30 33.58 -28.35
N THR A 127 -2.22 33.76 -27.02
CA THR A 127 -1.84 32.68 -26.11
C THR A 127 -3.04 32.35 -25.24
N PRO A 128 -3.73 31.20 -25.45
CA PRO A 128 -4.88 30.82 -24.65
C PRO A 128 -4.47 30.46 -23.22
N LEU A 129 -5.39 30.61 -22.26
CA LEU A 129 -5.24 30.00 -20.95
C LEU A 129 -5.36 28.48 -21.05
N TYR A 130 -4.69 27.78 -20.16
CA TYR A 130 -4.74 26.31 -20.15
C TYR A 130 -6.18 25.79 -20.01
N GLY A 131 -6.57 24.88 -20.93
CA GLY A 131 -7.90 24.27 -20.95
C GLY A 131 -8.99 25.11 -21.61
N VAL A 132 -8.63 26.25 -22.25
CA VAL A 132 -9.54 27.06 -23.06
C VAL A 132 -9.38 26.68 -24.52
N ASP A 133 -10.43 26.14 -25.11
CA ASP A 133 -10.49 25.68 -26.51
C ASP A 133 -11.50 26.45 -27.35
N GLY A 134 -12.15 27.47 -26.78
CA GLY A 134 -13.09 28.37 -27.45
C GLY A 134 -12.42 29.51 -28.21
N PRO A 135 -13.17 30.21 -29.10
CA PRO A 135 -12.68 31.40 -29.77
C PRO A 135 -12.52 32.53 -28.75
N SER A 136 -11.51 33.40 -28.97
CA SER A 136 -11.35 34.60 -28.13
C SER A 136 -12.37 35.68 -28.46
N THR A 137 -12.63 36.53 -27.49
CA THR A 137 -13.39 37.80 -27.70
C THR A 137 -12.69 38.61 -28.78
N PRO A 138 -13.47 39.25 -29.73
CA PRO A 138 -12.91 40.12 -30.77
C PRO A 138 -12.03 41.25 -30.19
N ILE A 139 -10.97 41.56 -30.93
CA ILE A 139 -10.06 42.68 -30.63
C ILE A 139 -10.08 43.71 -31.70
N ALA A 140 -9.51 44.89 -31.49
CA ALA A 140 -9.30 45.89 -32.52
C ALA A 140 -7.81 46.14 -32.74
N LEU A 141 -7.44 46.38 -33.98
CA LEU A 141 -6.08 46.67 -34.42
C LEU A 141 -6.06 48.04 -35.12
N THR A 142 -5.06 48.86 -34.82
CA THR A 142 -4.73 50.09 -35.58
C THR A 142 -3.32 49.96 -36.11
N ILE A 143 -3.08 50.52 -37.28
CA ILE A 143 -1.78 50.53 -37.94
C ILE A 143 -1.41 51.92 -38.41
N GLY A 144 -0.13 52.25 -38.46
CA GLY A 144 0.36 53.52 -38.98
C GLY A 144 0.71 53.39 -40.46
N SER A 145 0.55 54.51 -41.20
CA SER A 145 1.13 54.62 -42.52
C SER A 145 2.60 55.02 -42.44
N VAL A 146 3.35 54.82 -43.49
CA VAL A 146 4.74 55.31 -43.64
C VAL A 146 4.84 56.86 -43.57
N HIS A 147 3.69 57.56 -43.59
CA HIS A 147 3.60 59.02 -43.49
C HIS A 147 3.13 59.53 -42.13
N ASP A 148 3.29 58.76 -41.05
CA ASP A 148 2.96 59.12 -39.67
C ASP A 148 1.45 59.36 -39.37
N THR A 149 0.54 58.87 -40.21
CA THR A 149 -0.91 58.85 -39.93
C THR A 149 -1.34 57.49 -39.41
N ARG A 150 -2.26 57.44 -38.44
CA ARG A 150 -2.79 56.18 -37.89
C ARG A 150 -4.18 55.88 -38.38
N SER A 151 -4.46 54.60 -38.65
CA SER A 151 -5.79 54.15 -39.11
C SER A 151 -6.84 54.25 -37.97
N GLU A 152 -8.11 54.27 -38.36
CA GLU A 152 -9.20 53.89 -37.45
C GLU A 152 -9.02 52.43 -37.02
N PRO A 153 -9.55 52.06 -35.82
CA PRO A 153 -9.49 50.68 -35.35
C PRO A 153 -10.32 49.73 -36.19
N VAL A 154 -9.70 48.69 -36.71
CA VAL A 154 -10.39 47.59 -37.41
C VAL A 154 -10.70 46.49 -36.42
N LEU A 155 -11.95 46.02 -36.44
CA LEU A 155 -12.39 44.89 -35.61
C LEU A 155 -11.89 43.59 -36.23
N LEU A 156 -11.15 42.80 -35.43
CA LEU A 156 -10.70 41.48 -35.78
C LEU A 156 -11.50 40.45 -34.98
N THR A 157 -12.19 39.56 -35.71
CA THR A 157 -13.08 38.56 -35.10
C THR A 157 -12.44 37.18 -35.17
N PRO A 158 -12.04 36.62 -34.00
CA PRO A 158 -11.50 35.28 -33.93
C PRO A 158 -12.56 34.22 -34.19
N GLU A 159 -12.26 33.25 -35.09
CA GLU A 159 -13.10 32.11 -35.38
C GLU A 159 -12.28 30.83 -35.31
N LEU A 160 -12.86 29.75 -34.76
CA LEU A 160 -12.17 28.48 -34.68
C LEU A 160 -12.07 27.81 -36.06
N VAL A 161 -10.87 27.37 -36.41
CA VAL A 161 -10.65 26.51 -37.57
C VAL A 161 -11.20 25.12 -37.27
N GLU A 162 -11.98 24.54 -38.17
CA GLU A 162 -12.44 23.16 -38.06
C GLU A 162 -11.24 22.21 -38.17
N LEU A 163 -11.05 21.35 -37.15
CA LEU A 163 -9.96 20.37 -37.11
C LEU A 163 -10.44 19.04 -37.72
N GLU A 164 -9.73 18.58 -38.72
CA GLU A 164 -9.90 17.22 -39.20
C GLU A 164 -9.35 16.22 -38.19
N GLU A 165 -10.17 15.25 -37.76
CA GLU A 165 -9.74 14.19 -36.87
C GLU A 165 -9.28 12.96 -37.63
N ILE A 166 -8.05 12.53 -37.40
CA ILE A 166 -7.47 11.29 -37.89
C ILE A 166 -7.52 10.26 -36.77
N PRO A 167 -8.44 9.28 -36.83
CA PRO A 167 -8.45 8.19 -35.87
C PRO A 167 -7.28 7.25 -36.13
N ALA A 168 -6.63 6.81 -35.06
CA ALA A 168 -5.55 5.83 -35.08
C ALA A 168 -5.78 4.79 -33.99
N HIS A 169 -5.35 3.56 -34.22
CA HIS A 169 -5.44 2.46 -33.27
C HIS A 169 -4.05 1.91 -32.98
N GLY A 170 -3.78 1.59 -31.73
CA GLY A 170 -2.50 1.07 -31.29
C GLY A 170 -2.64 0.09 -30.15
N SER A 171 -1.61 -0.72 -29.95
CA SER A 171 -1.52 -1.64 -28.81
C SER A 171 -0.73 -1.03 -27.67
N ALA A 172 -1.08 -1.39 -26.44
CA ALA A 172 -0.39 -0.95 -25.24
C ALA A 172 1.12 -1.29 -25.31
N GLY A 173 1.96 -0.37 -24.85
CA GLY A 173 3.41 -0.55 -24.80
C GLY A 173 4.11 -0.61 -26.16
N THR A 174 3.40 -0.50 -27.29
CA THR A 174 3.98 -0.58 -28.63
C THR A 174 3.97 0.75 -29.33
N THR A 175 4.99 0.98 -30.15
CA THR A 175 5.07 2.16 -31.03
C THR A 175 4.00 2.08 -32.12
N THR A 176 3.23 3.16 -32.26
CA THR A 176 2.19 3.27 -33.28
C THR A 176 2.57 4.32 -34.30
N THR A 177 2.41 4.00 -35.60
CA THR A 177 2.69 4.91 -36.71
C THR A 177 1.40 5.31 -37.38
N VAL A 178 1.25 6.61 -37.66
CA VAL A 178 0.08 7.19 -38.30
C VAL A 178 0.54 8.00 -39.50
N GLU A 179 -0.10 7.77 -40.66
CA GLU A 179 0.15 8.57 -41.86
C GLU A 179 -0.80 9.76 -41.90
N LEU A 180 -0.25 10.96 -42.08
CA LEU A 180 -1.03 12.17 -42.29
C LEU A 180 -1.63 12.11 -43.72
N PRO A 181 -2.75 12.83 -44.01
CA PRO A 181 -3.41 12.81 -45.28
C PRO A 181 -2.48 13.12 -46.47
N GLU A 182 -2.78 12.53 -47.64
CA GLU A 182 -1.94 12.69 -48.84
C GLU A 182 -1.86 14.13 -49.38
N ASP A 183 -2.84 14.95 -49.06
CA ASP A 183 -2.90 16.37 -49.40
C ASP A 183 -2.10 17.30 -48.48
N VAL A 184 -1.49 16.75 -47.40
CA VAL A 184 -0.46 17.45 -46.66
C VAL A 184 0.79 17.52 -47.53
N PRO A 185 1.27 18.73 -47.91
CA PRO A 185 2.44 18.87 -48.78
C PRO A 185 3.68 18.25 -48.16
N ALA A 186 4.43 17.47 -48.94
CA ALA A 186 5.68 16.86 -48.48
C ALA A 186 6.81 17.90 -48.28
N ASP A 187 6.65 19.07 -48.88
CA ASP A 187 7.54 20.23 -48.80
C ASP A 187 7.01 21.33 -47.86
N GLY A 188 5.78 21.16 -47.33
CA GLY A 188 5.22 22.06 -46.32
C GLY A 188 5.90 21.88 -44.96
N ALA A 189 5.96 22.97 -44.21
CA ALA A 189 6.41 22.90 -42.81
C ALA A 189 5.28 22.34 -41.95
N VAL A 190 5.38 21.06 -41.59
CA VAL A 190 4.47 20.43 -40.60
C VAL A 190 5.09 20.52 -39.22
N ARG A 191 4.34 21.00 -38.26
CA ARG A 191 4.76 21.03 -36.86
C ARG A 191 3.65 20.53 -35.94
N LEU A 192 4.08 20.00 -34.77
CA LEU A 192 3.19 19.55 -33.73
C LEU A 192 2.96 20.67 -32.72
N GLU A 193 1.75 20.75 -32.18
CA GLU A 193 1.33 21.78 -31.24
C GLU A 193 1.09 21.23 -29.84
N LEU A 194 1.28 22.12 -28.84
CA LEU A 194 1.01 21.82 -27.42
C LEU A 194 -0.45 22.03 -27.02
N ALA A 195 -1.32 22.33 -27.95
CA ALA A 195 -2.71 22.67 -27.65
C ALA A 195 -3.41 21.56 -26.86
N ALA A 196 -4.13 21.94 -25.81
CA ALA A 196 -4.91 21.06 -24.94
C ALA A 196 -4.12 19.90 -24.30
N LEU A 197 -2.79 19.95 -24.31
CA LEU A 197 -1.96 18.92 -23.68
C LEU A 197 -1.83 19.12 -22.17
N PRO A 198 -1.63 18.03 -21.41
CA PRO A 198 -1.42 18.09 -19.97
C PRO A 198 -0.25 19.00 -19.55
N ALA A 199 -0.33 19.58 -18.37
CA ALA A 199 0.76 20.37 -17.80
C ALA A 199 2.07 19.54 -17.73
N GLY A 200 3.19 20.15 -18.10
CA GLY A 200 4.49 19.48 -18.18
C GLY A 200 4.80 18.88 -19.55
N SER A 201 3.88 18.93 -20.50
CA SER A 201 4.18 18.59 -21.90
C SER A 201 5.20 19.54 -22.50
N THR A 202 6.04 19.04 -23.41
CA THR A 202 7.10 19.83 -24.05
C THR A 202 7.08 19.60 -25.55
N VAL A 203 7.37 20.66 -26.32
CA VAL A 203 7.57 20.58 -27.77
C VAL A 203 9.04 20.82 -28.12
N GLY A 204 9.56 20.10 -29.11
CA GLY A 204 10.89 20.34 -29.64
C GLY A 204 10.99 21.69 -30.34
N LEU A 205 12.19 22.26 -30.40
CA LEU A 205 12.43 23.60 -31.00
C LEU A 205 12.01 23.67 -32.47
N ASP A 206 12.03 22.56 -33.18
CA ASP A 206 11.64 22.42 -34.57
C ASP A 206 10.16 22.01 -34.77
N GLY A 207 9.42 21.84 -33.68
CA GLY A 207 8.03 21.39 -33.73
C GLY A 207 7.82 19.94 -34.17
N SER A 208 8.91 19.17 -34.43
CA SER A 208 8.82 17.79 -34.90
C SER A 208 8.54 16.77 -33.80
N ARG A 209 8.62 17.16 -32.54
CA ARG A 209 8.50 16.26 -31.39
C ARG A 209 7.71 16.88 -30.26
N VAL A 210 6.77 16.10 -29.71
CA VAL A 210 6.02 16.46 -28.49
C VAL A 210 6.10 15.33 -27.50
N THR A 211 6.49 15.64 -26.25
CA THR A 211 6.49 14.68 -25.15
C THR A 211 5.40 15.04 -24.17
N VAL A 212 4.53 14.07 -23.88
CA VAL A 212 3.42 14.19 -22.93
C VAL A 212 3.75 13.32 -21.72
N PRO A 213 3.79 13.90 -20.48
CA PRO A 213 4.09 13.14 -19.27
C PRO A 213 3.17 11.93 -19.13
N ASP A 214 3.75 10.78 -18.75
CA ASP A 214 3.06 9.51 -18.50
C ASP A 214 2.31 8.89 -19.70
N GLN A 215 2.33 9.56 -20.88
CA GLN A 215 1.68 9.07 -22.08
C GLN A 215 2.67 8.67 -23.16
N GLY A 216 3.79 9.39 -23.29
CA GLY A 216 4.81 9.09 -24.27
C GLY A 216 5.23 10.27 -25.13
N THR A 217 5.77 9.96 -26.31
CA THR A 217 6.32 10.95 -27.21
C THR A 217 5.74 10.77 -28.61
N TRP A 218 5.22 11.84 -29.16
CA TRP A 218 4.89 11.95 -30.56
C TRP A 218 6.09 12.50 -31.34
N GLN A 219 6.39 11.90 -32.47
CA GLN A 219 7.52 12.32 -33.32
C GLN A 219 7.10 12.30 -34.79
N LEU A 220 7.29 13.44 -35.46
CA LEU A 220 7.14 13.58 -36.88
C LEU A 220 8.43 13.12 -37.57
N ALA A 221 8.31 12.25 -38.54
CA ALA A 221 9.44 11.78 -39.33
C ALA A 221 9.95 12.87 -40.30
N GLY A 222 11.14 12.69 -40.87
CA GLY A 222 11.74 13.64 -41.81
C GLY A 222 11.03 13.74 -43.17
N ASP A 223 10.02 12.89 -43.43
CA ASP A 223 9.13 12.99 -44.59
C ASP A 223 7.97 13.96 -44.38
N HIS A 224 7.86 14.52 -43.15
CA HIS A 224 6.78 15.43 -42.70
C HIS A 224 5.35 14.88 -42.87
N ARG A 225 5.22 13.56 -43.02
CA ARG A 225 3.92 12.86 -43.23
C ARG A 225 3.70 11.70 -42.28
N THR A 226 4.75 11.10 -41.80
CA THR A 226 4.68 9.97 -40.85
C THR A 226 4.80 10.44 -39.45
N LEU A 227 3.76 10.26 -38.64
CA LEU A 227 3.72 10.58 -37.21
C LEU A 227 3.82 9.29 -36.39
N THR A 228 4.73 9.23 -35.46
CA THR A 228 4.98 8.07 -34.62
C THR A 228 4.71 8.41 -33.15
N HIS A 229 3.88 7.59 -32.48
CA HIS A 229 3.70 7.61 -31.03
C HIS A 229 4.58 6.54 -30.39
N ILE A 230 5.45 6.94 -29.48
CA ILE A 230 6.31 6.08 -28.66
C ILE A 230 5.77 6.16 -27.22
N PRO A 231 5.16 5.09 -26.67
CA PRO A 231 4.56 5.13 -25.34
C PRO A 231 5.61 5.33 -24.24
N ALA A 232 5.21 5.93 -23.13
CA ALA A 232 6.09 6.16 -21.97
C ALA A 232 6.44 4.86 -21.21
N GLY A 233 5.59 3.84 -21.35
CA GLY A 233 5.74 2.54 -20.70
C GLY A 233 4.82 1.50 -21.33
N PRO A 234 4.86 0.26 -20.81
CA PRO A 234 4.00 -0.81 -21.30
C PRO A 234 2.52 -0.57 -20.97
N ASP A 235 2.25 0.11 -19.87
CA ASP A 235 0.91 0.29 -19.33
C ASP A 235 0.50 1.76 -19.38
N LEU A 236 -0.63 2.04 -19.99
CA LEU A 236 -1.24 3.37 -20.00
C LEU A 236 -2.53 3.33 -19.17
N ALA A 237 -2.60 4.18 -18.15
CA ALA A 237 -3.76 4.27 -17.27
C ALA A 237 -4.96 5.00 -17.93
N ARG A 238 -4.74 5.66 -19.05
CA ARG A 238 -5.74 6.45 -19.78
C ARG A 238 -5.38 6.59 -21.24
N GLN A 239 -6.37 6.96 -22.06
CA GLN A 239 -6.15 7.23 -23.47
C GLN A 239 -5.11 8.33 -23.69
N PRO A 240 -4.23 8.19 -24.71
CA PRO A 240 -3.33 9.26 -25.11
C PRO A 240 -4.13 10.51 -25.49
N THR A 241 -3.64 11.67 -25.05
CA THR A 241 -4.25 12.95 -25.45
C THR A 241 -4.04 13.13 -26.96
N PRO A 242 -5.08 13.49 -27.72
CA PRO A 242 -4.94 13.78 -29.14
C PRO A 242 -3.88 14.84 -29.41
N ILE A 243 -3.04 14.65 -30.42
CA ILE A 243 -2.01 15.61 -30.81
C ILE A 243 -2.47 16.44 -32.01
N LEU A 244 -2.27 17.75 -31.91
CA LEU A 244 -2.51 18.66 -33.02
C LEU A 244 -1.28 18.75 -33.92
N TYR A 245 -1.52 18.77 -35.23
CA TYR A 245 -0.52 19.15 -36.23
C TYR A 245 -1.01 20.35 -37.03
N VAL A 246 -0.08 21.17 -37.43
CA VAL A 246 -0.31 22.36 -38.25
C VAL A 246 0.58 22.28 -39.47
N VAL A 247 0.02 22.62 -40.63
CA VAL A 247 0.74 22.76 -41.90
C VAL A 247 0.88 24.22 -42.23
N GLU A 248 2.10 24.70 -42.36
CA GLU A 248 2.42 26.09 -42.69
C GLU A 248 2.97 26.19 -44.10
N ASP A 249 2.75 27.33 -44.75
CA ASP A 249 3.40 27.66 -46.02
C ASP A 249 4.83 28.17 -45.83
N GLY A 250 5.49 28.57 -46.90
CA GLY A 250 6.84 29.11 -46.87
C GLY A 250 6.98 30.45 -46.16
N GLU A 251 5.89 31.13 -45.85
CA GLU A 251 5.81 32.41 -45.14
C GLU A 251 5.41 32.24 -43.65
N GLY A 252 5.10 31.00 -43.23
CA GLY A 252 4.71 30.68 -41.84
C GLY A 252 3.21 30.84 -41.56
N ALA A 253 2.39 31.09 -42.59
CA ALA A 253 0.95 31.15 -42.44
C ALA A 253 0.34 29.74 -42.39
N VAL A 254 -0.58 29.52 -41.42
CA VAL A 254 -1.25 28.25 -41.25
C VAL A 254 -2.19 27.99 -42.41
N GLN A 255 -1.88 26.96 -43.21
CA GLN A 255 -2.69 26.52 -44.31
C GLN A 255 -3.74 25.49 -43.89
N ARG A 256 -3.41 24.68 -42.90
CA ARG A 256 -4.26 23.59 -42.44
C ARG A 256 -3.90 23.20 -40.99
N ALA A 257 -4.87 22.71 -40.28
CA ALA A 257 -4.67 22.08 -38.98
C ALA A 257 -5.52 20.80 -38.85
N GLY A 258 -5.05 19.85 -38.10
CA GLY A 258 -5.79 18.63 -37.77
C GLY A 258 -5.32 18.02 -36.46
N LYS A 259 -6.05 17.03 -36.00
CA LYS A 259 -5.69 16.29 -34.78
C LYS A 259 -5.62 14.79 -35.04
N VAL A 260 -4.64 14.13 -34.48
CA VAL A 260 -4.54 12.67 -34.45
C VAL A 260 -5.02 12.17 -33.10
N ALA A 261 -6.07 11.35 -33.12
CA ALA A 261 -6.64 10.72 -31.95
C ALA A 261 -6.25 9.24 -31.92
N LEU A 262 -5.29 8.91 -31.04
CA LEU A 262 -4.84 7.52 -30.86
C LEU A 262 -5.69 6.84 -29.80
N THR A 263 -6.32 5.73 -30.18
CA THR A 263 -7.10 4.87 -29.30
C THR A 263 -6.30 3.62 -28.97
N ILE A 264 -6.17 3.28 -27.68
CA ILE A 264 -5.50 2.09 -27.19
C ILE A 264 -6.47 1.33 -26.29
N PRO A 265 -6.64 0.00 -26.46
CA PRO A 265 -7.40 -0.79 -25.49
C PRO A 265 -6.75 -0.73 -24.11
N ILE A 266 -7.54 -0.47 -23.08
CA ILE A 266 -7.07 -0.39 -21.68
C ILE A 266 -7.95 -1.29 -20.82
N ILE A 267 -7.31 -2.09 -19.96
CA ILE A 267 -7.93 -2.84 -18.87
C ILE A 267 -7.21 -2.43 -17.60
N SER A 268 -7.96 -2.06 -16.56
CA SER A 268 -7.38 -1.67 -15.28
C SER A 268 -7.22 -2.86 -14.34
N ASP A 269 -6.22 -2.82 -13.47
CA ASP A 269 -6.08 -3.76 -12.37
C ASP A 269 -7.29 -3.71 -11.44
N LEU A 270 -7.70 -4.87 -10.94
CA LEU A 270 -8.83 -5.00 -10.05
C LEU A 270 -8.44 -5.83 -8.82
N ASP A 271 -8.67 -5.26 -7.66
CA ASP A 271 -8.46 -5.91 -6.38
C ASP A 271 -9.81 -6.20 -5.72
N ARG A 272 -10.02 -7.44 -5.30
CA ARG A 272 -11.26 -7.89 -4.65
C ARG A 272 -10.95 -8.79 -3.47
N SER A 273 -11.83 -8.75 -2.47
CA SER A 273 -11.77 -9.66 -1.32
C SER A 273 -13.15 -10.22 -0.99
N ALA A 274 -13.17 -11.42 -0.41
CA ALA A 274 -14.35 -12.08 0.10
C ALA A 274 -14.05 -12.79 1.43
N PRO A 275 -15.04 -13.18 2.21
CA PRO A 275 -14.87 -14.16 3.27
C PRO A 275 -14.27 -15.45 2.73
N TYR A 276 -13.45 -16.08 3.55
CA TYR A 276 -12.79 -17.32 3.14
C TYR A 276 -13.78 -18.40 2.72
N GLY A 277 -13.48 -19.06 1.59
CA GLY A 277 -14.35 -20.11 1.03
C GLY A 277 -15.45 -19.59 0.10
N GLU A 278 -15.66 -18.29 0.01
CA GLU A 278 -16.60 -17.69 -0.93
C GLU A 278 -15.93 -17.34 -2.27
N ASP A 279 -16.74 -17.30 -3.33
CA ASP A 279 -16.28 -16.89 -4.64
C ASP A 279 -15.98 -15.40 -4.70
N ILE A 280 -14.93 -15.04 -5.43
CA ILE A 280 -14.62 -13.64 -5.74
C ILE A 280 -15.01 -13.33 -7.18
N VAL A 281 -15.75 -12.24 -7.40
CA VAL A 281 -16.19 -11.80 -8.72
C VAL A 281 -15.60 -10.44 -9.07
N PHE A 282 -14.98 -10.36 -10.23
CA PHE A 282 -14.42 -9.15 -10.83
C PHE A 282 -15.31 -8.72 -11.99
N VAL A 283 -15.79 -7.49 -11.98
CA VAL A 283 -16.51 -6.88 -13.10
C VAL A 283 -15.49 -6.12 -13.95
N VAL A 284 -14.89 -6.81 -14.92
CA VAL A 284 -13.83 -6.25 -15.77
C VAL A 284 -14.34 -5.10 -16.61
N GLY A 285 -15.62 -5.16 -17.03
CA GLY A 285 -16.25 -4.13 -17.84
C GLY A 285 -16.25 -2.72 -17.21
N GLU A 286 -16.13 -2.61 -15.89
CA GLU A 286 -16.05 -1.31 -15.20
C GLU A 286 -14.67 -0.62 -15.36
N GLY A 287 -13.61 -1.39 -15.64
CA GLY A 287 -12.23 -0.92 -15.73
C GLY A 287 -11.66 -0.94 -17.15
N GLN A 288 -12.50 -1.13 -18.19
CA GLN A 288 -12.03 -1.25 -19.57
C GLN A 288 -12.41 -0.03 -20.42
N GLN A 289 -11.53 0.29 -21.40
CA GLN A 289 -11.77 1.29 -22.42
C GLN A 289 -11.39 0.70 -23.79
N HIS A 290 -12.27 0.81 -24.77
CA HIS A 290 -12.05 0.35 -26.13
C HIS A 290 -11.64 -1.14 -26.25
N VAL A 291 -12.19 -1.99 -25.38
CA VAL A 291 -11.96 -3.43 -25.39
C VAL A 291 -13.22 -4.13 -25.85
N ASP A 292 -13.08 -5.00 -26.85
CA ASP A 292 -14.15 -5.91 -27.25
C ASP A 292 -14.19 -7.10 -26.26
N PRO A 293 -15.28 -7.31 -25.52
CA PRO A 293 -15.39 -8.39 -24.54
C PRO A 293 -15.12 -9.79 -25.12
N ASP A 294 -15.40 -10.01 -26.40
CA ASP A 294 -15.15 -11.31 -27.06
C ASP A 294 -13.66 -11.63 -27.20
N THR A 295 -12.79 -10.61 -27.09
CA THR A 295 -11.32 -10.76 -27.14
C THR A 295 -10.71 -11.06 -25.77
N LEU A 296 -11.44 -10.86 -24.69
CA LEU A 296 -10.96 -11.07 -23.33
C LEU A 296 -10.48 -12.51 -23.11
N ARG A 297 -9.36 -12.65 -22.41
CA ARG A 297 -8.79 -13.95 -22.00
C ARG A 297 -7.99 -13.85 -20.73
N LEU A 298 -8.04 -14.91 -19.93
CA LEU A 298 -7.21 -15.07 -18.74
C LEU A 298 -5.80 -15.49 -19.15
N GLU A 299 -4.80 -14.96 -18.45
CA GLU A 299 -3.38 -15.22 -18.67
C GLU A 299 -2.68 -15.49 -17.34
N PRO A 300 -2.31 -16.75 -17.02
CA PRO A 300 -1.55 -17.06 -15.83
C PRO A 300 -0.17 -16.37 -15.84
N LEU A 301 0.19 -15.73 -14.72
CA LEU A 301 1.43 -14.94 -14.59
C LEU A 301 2.61 -15.72 -13.96
N GLY A 302 2.39 -16.98 -13.61
CA GLY A 302 3.37 -17.81 -12.94
C GLY A 302 3.95 -18.93 -13.81
N ASP A 303 4.59 -19.90 -13.14
CA ASP A 303 5.13 -21.09 -13.81
C ASP A 303 3.99 -21.90 -14.45
N GLN A 304 4.07 -22.08 -15.76
CA GLN A 304 3.06 -22.79 -16.57
C GLN A 304 2.79 -24.24 -16.13
N GLY A 305 3.64 -24.80 -15.26
CA GLY A 305 3.45 -26.14 -14.72
C GLY A 305 2.38 -26.27 -13.62
N VAL A 306 1.91 -25.15 -13.07
CA VAL A 306 0.95 -25.10 -11.96
C VAL A 306 -0.47 -24.78 -12.45
N TYR A 307 -0.59 -24.28 -13.69
CA TYR A 307 -1.85 -23.82 -14.27
C TYR A 307 -2.30 -24.71 -15.44
N GLU A 308 -3.58 -25.05 -15.46
CA GLU A 308 -4.24 -25.64 -16.62
C GLU A 308 -5.21 -24.64 -17.23
N ALA A 309 -4.83 -24.05 -18.35
CA ALA A 309 -5.63 -23.05 -19.06
C ALA A 309 -6.40 -23.67 -20.24
N SER A 310 -7.66 -23.26 -20.42
CA SER A 310 -8.44 -23.59 -21.61
C SER A 310 -7.86 -22.92 -22.86
N ALA A 311 -8.03 -23.53 -24.02
CA ALA A 311 -7.48 -23.03 -25.29
C ALA A 311 -8.04 -21.65 -25.67
N ASP A 312 -9.26 -21.32 -25.26
CA ASP A 312 -9.93 -20.05 -25.52
C ASP A 312 -9.63 -18.99 -24.43
N GLY A 313 -8.88 -19.37 -23.36
CA GLY A 313 -8.54 -18.47 -22.27
C GLY A 313 -9.71 -18.07 -21.36
N THR A 314 -10.83 -18.81 -21.40
CA THR A 314 -11.99 -18.51 -20.55
C THR A 314 -11.96 -19.23 -19.20
N ARG A 315 -11.05 -20.20 -19.03
CA ARG A 315 -10.95 -20.96 -17.79
C ARG A 315 -9.49 -21.28 -17.47
N VAL A 316 -9.11 -21.06 -16.23
CA VAL A 316 -7.79 -21.46 -15.69
C VAL A 316 -8.00 -22.19 -14.38
N ILE A 317 -7.38 -23.36 -14.24
CA ILE A 317 -7.33 -24.13 -13.00
C ILE A 317 -5.96 -23.93 -12.40
N GLU A 318 -5.92 -23.53 -11.14
CA GLU A 318 -4.72 -23.52 -10.31
C GLU A 318 -4.83 -24.70 -9.33
N GLU A 319 -4.03 -25.76 -9.55
CA GLU A 319 -4.15 -27.02 -8.82
C GLU A 319 -4.02 -26.82 -7.30
N GLY A 320 -5.00 -27.30 -6.54
CA GLY A 320 -5.06 -27.19 -5.09
C GLY A 320 -5.35 -25.79 -4.56
N VAL A 321 -5.66 -24.82 -5.42
CA VAL A 321 -5.99 -23.45 -5.04
C VAL A 321 -7.41 -23.08 -5.46
N GLY A 322 -7.74 -23.20 -6.77
CA GLY A 322 -9.07 -22.87 -7.24
C GLY A 322 -9.20 -22.77 -8.76
N VAL A 323 -10.34 -22.23 -9.19
CA VAL A 323 -10.70 -22.13 -10.60
C VAL A 323 -11.11 -20.70 -10.95
N TRP A 324 -10.44 -20.15 -11.93
CA TRP A 324 -10.79 -18.88 -12.57
C TRP A 324 -11.68 -19.14 -13.79
N THR A 325 -12.76 -18.40 -13.93
CA THR A 325 -13.71 -18.52 -15.06
C THR A 325 -14.08 -17.13 -15.56
N LEU A 326 -13.92 -16.90 -16.86
CA LEU A 326 -14.30 -15.67 -17.57
C LEU A 326 -15.62 -15.88 -18.31
N ASP A 327 -16.59 -15.04 -18.05
CA ASP A 327 -17.81 -14.87 -18.84
C ASP A 327 -17.67 -13.60 -19.69
N ARG A 328 -17.45 -13.78 -21.01
CA ARG A 328 -17.31 -12.68 -21.95
C ARG A 328 -18.59 -11.89 -22.16
N ALA A 329 -19.75 -12.55 -22.07
CA ALA A 329 -21.03 -11.89 -22.30
C ALA A 329 -21.34 -10.82 -21.24
N THR A 330 -20.86 -11.02 -20.02
CA THR A 330 -21.01 -10.09 -18.90
C THR A 330 -19.72 -9.34 -18.57
N ALA A 331 -18.61 -9.65 -19.25
CA ALA A 331 -17.27 -9.19 -18.94
C ALA A 331 -16.92 -9.35 -17.46
N THR A 332 -17.21 -10.54 -16.91
CA THR A 332 -16.94 -10.86 -15.50
C THR A 332 -15.98 -12.04 -15.38
N VAL A 333 -15.10 -11.96 -14.39
CA VAL A 333 -14.23 -13.06 -13.98
C VAL A 333 -14.60 -13.49 -12.58
N ARG A 334 -14.78 -14.81 -12.40
CA ARG A 334 -15.07 -15.43 -11.11
C ARG A 334 -13.91 -16.32 -10.72
N PHE A 335 -13.40 -16.15 -9.51
CA PHE A 335 -12.52 -17.10 -8.85
C PHE A 335 -13.31 -17.90 -7.83
N ALA A 336 -13.23 -19.23 -7.90
CA ALA A 336 -13.82 -20.16 -6.96
C ALA A 336 -12.72 -20.96 -6.27
N PRO A 337 -12.52 -20.86 -4.95
CA PRO A 337 -11.53 -21.65 -4.22
C PRO A 337 -11.89 -23.13 -4.23
N GLU A 338 -10.87 -24.01 -4.28
CA GLU A 338 -11.08 -25.46 -4.38
C GLU A 338 -11.39 -26.12 -3.03
N SER A 339 -10.88 -25.57 -1.93
CA SER A 339 -10.98 -26.16 -0.60
C SER A 339 -11.19 -25.13 0.51
N ASP A 340 -11.54 -25.59 1.71
CA ASP A 340 -11.65 -24.78 2.93
C ASP A 340 -10.27 -24.50 3.58
N GLU A 341 -9.17 -24.95 2.98
CA GLU A 341 -7.82 -24.63 3.46
C GLU A 341 -7.42 -23.22 3.04
N VAL A 342 -7.05 -22.41 4.02
CA VAL A 342 -6.61 -21.03 3.79
C VAL A 342 -5.30 -21.01 3.01
N ARG A 343 -5.30 -20.42 1.81
CA ARG A 343 -4.14 -20.29 0.94
C ARG A 343 -4.05 -18.91 0.33
N THR A 344 -2.83 -18.49 0.04
CA THR A 344 -2.60 -17.30 -0.79
C THR A 344 -2.88 -17.66 -2.24
N VAL A 345 -3.66 -16.85 -2.92
CA VAL A 345 -3.98 -16.96 -4.34
C VAL A 345 -3.10 -16.00 -5.12
N ALA A 346 -2.40 -16.49 -6.13
CA ALA A 346 -1.60 -15.63 -7.00
C ALA A 346 -2.50 -14.73 -7.86
N PRO A 347 -2.09 -13.49 -8.18
CA PRO A 347 -2.83 -12.66 -9.13
C PRO A 347 -2.97 -13.34 -10.48
N MET A 348 -4.15 -13.23 -11.10
CA MET A 348 -4.43 -13.70 -12.45
C MET A 348 -4.34 -12.55 -13.44
N GLY A 349 -3.63 -12.74 -14.54
CA GLY A 349 -3.62 -11.78 -15.64
C GLY A 349 -4.91 -11.86 -16.46
N ILE A 350 -5.35 -10.70 -16.96
CA ILE A 350 -6.40 -10.60 -17.96
C ILE A 350 -5.97 -9.65 -19.07
N THR A 351 -6.15 -10.06 -20.31
CA THR A 351 -5.85 -9.25 -21.50
C THR A 351 -7.01 -9.30 -22.49
N GLY A 352 -7.00 -8.39 -23.44
CA GLY A 352 -8.00 -8.29 -24.51
C GLY A 352 -7.59 -7.24 -25.52
N GLY A 353 -8.45 -6.96 -26.50
CA GLY A 353 -8.18 -5.99 -27.55
C GLY A 353 -9.45 -5.35 -28.08
N ASP A 354 -9.32 -4.51 -29.11
CA ASP A 354 -10.43 -3.81 -29.77
C ASP A 354 -11.20 -4.67 -30.80
N GLY A 355 -10.76 -5.91 -31.03
CA GLY A 355 -11.30 -6.77 -32.10
C GLY A 355 -10.76 -6.45 -33.49
N GLU A 356 -10.01 -5.36 -33.66
CA GLU A 356 -9.44 -4.90 -34.95
C GLU A 356 -7.93 -5.17 -35.05
N GLY A 357 -7.31 -5.66 -33.97
CA GLY A 357 -5.90 -6.07 -33.92
C GLY A 357 -5.06 -5.37 -32.88
N SER A 358 -5.58 -4.34 -32.22
CA SER A 358 -4.89 -3.70 -31.09
C SER A 358 -5.15 -4.46 -29.78
N THR A 359 -4.17 -4.48 -28.89
CA THR A 359 -4.24 -5.19 -27.61
C THR A 359 -3.96 -4.29 -26.42
N ALA A 360 -4.66 -4.55 -25.31
CA ALA A 360 -4.37 -3.94 -24.01
C ALA A 360 -3.12 -4.57 -23.37
N ALA A 361 -2.50 -3.87 -22.46
CA ALA A 361 -1.58 -4.48 -21.51
C ALA A 361 -2.33 -5.50 -20.64
N THR A 362 -1.60 -6.49 -20.12
CA THR A 362 -2.16 -7.46 -19.18
C THR A 362 -2.44 -6.77 -17.85
N ALA A 363 -3.71 -6.71 -17.45
CA ALA A 363 -4.12 -6.22 -16.15
C ALA A 363 -4.13 -7.35 -15.11
N LEU A 364 -4.04 -6.98 -13.83
CA LEU A 364 -3.99 -7.90 -12.71
C LEU A 364 -5.36 -8.01 -12.03
N LEU A 365 -5.78 -9.25 -11.76
CA LEU A 365 -6.92 -9.57 -10.92
C LEU A 365 -6.38 -10.14 -9.61
N SER A 366 -6.39 -9.33 -8.56
CA SER A 366 -5.84 -9.70 -7.25
C SER A 366 -6.96 -10.08 -6.29
N THR A 367 -6.83 -11.26 -5.69
CA THR A 367 -7.76 -11.78 -4.68
C THR A 367 -7.20 -11.64 -3.28
N ALA A 368 -8.05 -11.44 -2.29
CA ALA A 368 -7.69 -11.51 -0.88
C ALA A 368 -8.77 -12.22 -0.07
N TYR A 369 -8.33 -13.09 0.83
CA TYR A 369 -9.18 -13.77 1.81
C TYR A 369 -8.69 -13.42 3.22
N PRO A 370 -9.17 -12.30 3.81
CA PRO A 370 -8.71 -11.89 5.12
C PRO A 370 -9.04 -12.94 6.18
N VAL A 371 -8.03 -13.36 6.95
CA VAL A 371 -8.19 -14.33 8.04
C VAL A 371 -7.40 -13.87 9.25
N LEU A 372 -8.02 -14.04 10.42
CA LEU A 372 -7.38 -13.93 11.73
C LEU A 372 -7.77 -15.17 12.54
N VAL A 373 -6.78 -15.95 12.99
CA VAL A 373 -7.02 -17.25 13.65
C VAL A 373 -7.10 -17.08 15.16
N PRO A 374 -8.14 -17.65 15.83
CA PRO A 374 -8.24 -17.67 17.28
C PRO A 374 -7.02 -18.35 17.94
N ARG A 375 -6.62 -17.86 19.13
CA ARG A 375 -5.50 -18.40 19.88
C ARG A 375 -5.89 -18.68 21.33
N THR A 376 -5.49 -19.85 21.81
CA THR A 376 -5.61 -20.22 23.22
C THR A 376 -4.24 -20.64 23.72
N GLN A 377 -3.80 -20.08 24.87
CA GLN A 377 -2.55 -20.44 25.50
C GLN A 377 -2.73 -20.65 26.99
N ALA A 378 -1.84 -21.44 27.60
CA ALA A 378 -1.80 -21.69 29.02
C ALA A 378 -0.40 -21.42 29.58
N ALA A 379 -0.35 -20.79 30.77
CA ALA A 379 0.89 -20.51 31.50
C ALA A 379 0.65 -20.56 33.02
N PRO A 380 1.70 -20.60 33.84
CA PRO A 380 1.57 -20.40 35.29
C PRO A 380 1.06 -18.99 35.61
N PRO A 381 0.29 -18.81 36.70
CA PRO A 381 -0.10 -17.50 37.20
C PRO A 381 1.09 -16.54 37.39
N GLY A 382 0.88 -15.24 37.13
CA GLY A 382 1.90 -14.23 37.16
C GLY A 382 2.91 -14.23 36.01
N THR A 383 2.73 -15.12 35.03
CA THR A 383 3.55 -15.17 33.80
C THR A 383 2.89 -14.34 32.71
N GLU A 384 3.64 -13.47 32.05
CA GLU A 384 3.17 -12.78 30.85
C GLU A 384 3.01 -13.78 29.68
N MET A 385 1.87 -13.74 28.99
CA MET A 385 1.59 -14.56 27.81
C MET A 385 1.68 -13.74 26.52
N VAL A 386 2.40 -14.28 25.53
CA VAL A 386 2.56 -13.66 24.22
C VAL A 386 1.91 -14.53 23.17
N PHE A 387 0.87 -14.02 22.52
CA PHE A 387 0.19 -14.65 21.40
C PHE A 387 0.79 -14.13 20.10
N ASP A 388 1.55 -14.96 19.41
CA ASP A 388 2.11 -14.62 18.11
C ASP A 388 1.03 -14.77 17.04
N LEU A 389 0.66 -13.64 16.41
CA LEU A 389 -0.31 -13.60 15.32
C LEU A 389 0.34 -13.81 13.95
N SER A 390 1.67 -13.72 13.83
CA SER A 390 2.36 -13.77 12.53
C SER A 390 2.06 -15.02 11.70
N THR A 391 1.74 -16.13 12.36
CA THR A 391 1.40 -17.43 11.73
C THR A 391 -0.11 -17.64 11.56
N GLY A 392 -0.94 -16.68 11.93
CA GLY A 392 -2.41 -16.78 11.89
C GLY A 392 -3.09 -15.58 11.26
N ILE A 393 -2.34 -14.78 10.50
CA ILE A 393 -2.83 -13.64 9.74
C ILE A 393 -2.59 -13.91 8.25
N LEU A 394 -3.63 -13.73 7.44
CA LEU A 394 -3.57 -13.74 5.98
C LEU A 394 -4.38 -12.55 5.45
N ASP A 395 -3.85 -11.84 4.46
CA ASP A 395 -4.51 -10.73 3.75
C ASP A 395 -5.12 -9.64 4.65
N VAL A 396 -4.52 -9.43 5.82
CA VAL A 396 -4.96 -8.47 6.84
C VAL A 396 -3.98 -7.30 6.94
N ARG A 397 -4.51 -6.09 7.03
CA ARG A 397 -3.72 -4.90 7.35
C ARG A 397 -3.33 -4.92 8.82
N THR A 398 -2.06 -5.17 9.11
CA THR A 398 -1.55 -5.30 10.49
C THR A 398 -1.64 -4.01 11.30
N ASP A 399 -1.62 -2.84 10.64
CA ASP A 399 -1.83 -1.52 11.25
C ASP A 399 -3.28 -1.27 11.71
N SER A 400 -4.21 -2.12 11.28
CA SER A 400 -5.62 -2.07 11.66
C SER A 400 -5.99 -2.97 12.85
N LEU A 401 -5.04 -3.76 13.39
CA LEU A 401 -5.25 -4.63 14.54
C LEU A 401 -5.65 -3.80 15.77
N ARG A 402 -6.76 -4.19 16.40
CA ARG A 402 -7.27 -3.55 17.62
C ARG A 402 -8.14 -4.52 18.42
N PHE A 403 -8.35 -4.24 19.69
CA PHE A 403 -9.39 -4.90 20.46
C PHE A 403 -10.78 -4.40 20.02
N SER A 404 -11.75 -5.31 20.01
CA SER A 404 -13.13 -4.96 19.72
C SER A 404 -13.69 -3.98 20.77
N GLU A 405 -14.55 -3.07 20.31
CA GLU A 405 -15.32 -2.20 21.20
C GLU A 405 -16.35 -3.00 22.03
N GLU A 406 -16.74 -4.19 21.54
CA GLU A 406 -17.56 -5.16 22.30
C GLU A 406 -16.67 -5.93 23.28
N ALA A 407 -16.13 -5.23 24.26
CA ALA A 407 -15.27 -5.79 25.29
C ALA A 407 -16.09 -6.46 26.42
N PRO A 408 -15.48 -7.38 27.21
CA PRO A 408 -16.13 -7.97 28.40
C PRO A 408 -16.66 -6.92 29.37
N GLU A 409 -17.66 -7.29 30.17
CA GLU A 409 -18.30 -6.37 31.12
C GLU A 409 -17.28 -5.82 32.13
N GLY A 410 -17.23 -4.50 32.26
CA GLY A 410 -16.28 -3.80 33.14
C GLY A 410 -14.89 -3.58 32.55
N ALA A 411 -14.58 -4.13 31.39
CA ALA A 411 -13.33 -3.88 30.70
C ALA A 411 -13.25 -2.44 30.13
N THR A 412 -12.04 -1.96 29.94
CA THR A 412 -11.75 -0.66 29.31
C THR A 412 -10.80 -0.85 28.15
N VAL A 413 -11.16 -0.28 26.98
CA VAL A 413 -10.33 -0.27 25.77
C VAL A 413 -9.73 1.12 25.60
N SER A 414 -8.44 1.20 25.24
CA SER A 414 -7.76 2.46 24.93
C SER A 414 -8.36 3.12 23.68
N ALA A 415 -8.16 4.43 23.50
CA ALA A 415 -8.71 5.18 22.38
C ALA A 415 -8.19 4.71 21.00
N ASP A 416 -6.98 4.14 20.96
CA ASP A 416 -6.37 3.55 19.75
C ASP A 416 -6.71 2.06 19.58
N GLY A 417 -7.41 1.47 20.55
CA GLY A 417 -7.80 0.06 20.54
C GLY A 417 -6.67 -0.93 20.78
N THR A 418 -5.45 -0.47 21.15
CA THR A 418 -4.28 -1.35 21.31
C THR A 418 -4.08 -1.87 22.72
N GLU A 419 -4.80 -1.34 23.71
CA GLU A 419 -4.78 -1.81 25.09
C GLU A 419 -6.21 -2.08 25.59
N LEU A 420 -6.40 -3.23 26.24
CA LEU A 420 -7.65 -3.62 26.89
C LEU A 420 -7.34 -4.08 28.31
N ARG A 421 -7.99 -3.50 29.31
CA ARG A 421 -7.85 -3.88 30.71
C ARG A 421 -9.15 -4.47 31.24
N ILE A 422 -9.03 -5.65 31.87
CA ILE A 422 -10.12 -6.32 32.60
C ILE A 422 -9.77 -6.28 34.09
N PRO A 423 -10.54 -5.54 34.92
CA PRO A 423 -10.27 -5.45 36.35
C PRO A 423 -10.35 -6.83 37.04
N GLY A 424 -9.34 -7.15 37.83
CA GLY A 424 -9.21 -8.43 38.55
C GLY A 424 -8.62 -9.57 37.72
N GLU A 425 -8.37 -9.36 36.40
CA GLU A 425 -7.75 -10.35 35.53
C GLU A 425 -6.39 -9.90 35.02
N GLY A 426 -6.33 -8.69 34.40
CA GLY A 426 -5.08 -8.17 33.84
C GLY A 426 -5.26 -7.19 32.69
N THR A 427 -4.16 -7.03 31.94
CA THR A 427 -4.07 -6.10 30.81
C THR A 427 -3.62 -6.83 29.55
N TRP A 428 -4.37 -6.66 28.50
CA TRP A 428 -4.06 -7.12 27.15
C TRP A 428 -3.50 -5.96 26.34
N ARG A 429 -2.45 -6.19 25.55
CA ARG A 429 -1.83 -5.19 24.68
C ARG A 429 -1.51 -5.78 23.33
N ILE A 430 -1.80 -5.03 22.24
CA ILE A 430 -1.39 -5.37 20.89
C ILE A 430 -0.11 -4.61 20.56
N ASP A 431 0.93 -5.33 20.15
CA ASP A 431 2.12 -4.78 19.53
C ASP A 431 2.02 -4.97 18.00
N LEU A 432 1.83 -3.84 17.30
CA LEU A 432 1.63 -3.83 15.86
C LEU A 432 2.92 -4.16 15.09
N GLU A 433 4.09 -3.84 15.65
CA GLU A 433 5.39 -4.09 15.02
C GLU A 433 5.75 -5.58 15.06
N SER A 434 5.65 -6.18 16.23
CA SER A 434 5.91 -7.61 16.42
C SER A 434 4.74 -8.50 16.00
N ARG A 435 3.55 -7.93 15.78
CA ARG A 435 2.28 -8.65 15.51
C ARG A 435 1.94 -9.63 16.60
N THR A 436 2.02 -9.18 17.86
CA THR A 436 1.72 -10.00 19.02
C THR A 436 0.62 -9.39 19.86
N VAL A 437 -0.13 -10.26 20.55
CA VAL A 437 -1.02 -9.86 21.63
C VAL A 437 -0.41 -10.35 22.93
N VAL A 438 -0.22 -9.46 23.88
CA VAL A 438 0.41 -9.75 25.16
C VAL A 438 -0.64 -9.63 26.25
N MET A 439 -0.77 -10.67 27.08
CA MET A 439 -1.58 -10.67 28.30
C MET A 439 -0.69 -10.64 29.53
N THR A 440 -0.78 -9.56 30.30
CA THR A 440 -0.11 -9.41 31.59
C THR A 440 -1.16 -9.58 32.69
N PRO A 441 -1.14 -10.70 33.46
CA PRO A 441 -2.14 -10.94 34.49
C PRO A 441 -1.96 -9.99 35.71
N GLU A 442 -3.07 -9.67 36.38
CA GLU A 442 -3.00 -9.03 37.71
C GLU A 442 -2.41 -9.99 38.75
N GLU A 443 -1.79 -9.44 39.79
CA GLU A 443 -1.19 -10.23 40.85
C GLU A 443 -2.23 -11.14 41.51
N GLY A 444 -1.93 -12.44 41.59
CA GLY A 444 -2.81 -13.45 42.16
C GLY A 444 -3.90 -13.97 41.20
N PHE A 445 -4.03 -13.47 39.98
CA PHE A 445 -4.98 -14.00 39.05
C PHE A 445 -4.63 -15.43 38.61
N SER A 446 -5.61 -16.33 38.70
CA SER A 446 -5.51 -17.72 38.24
C SER A 446 -6.87 -18.17 37.66
N GLY A 447 -6.83 -19.08 36.71
CA GLY A 447 -8.01 -19.55 35.99
C GLY A 447 -7.99 -19.12 34.52
N THR A 448 -9.14 -19.20 33.87
CA THR A 448 -9.30 -18.74 32.48
C THR A 448 -9.72 -17.27 32.49
N ALA A 449 -8.94 -16.43 31.85
CA ALA A 449 -9.33 -15.04 31.62
C ALA A 449 -10.50 -14.96 30.66
N GLU A 450 -11.35 -13.94 30.81
CA GLU A 450 -12.40 -13.67 29.85
C GLU A 450 -11.80 -13.53 28.44
N PRO A 451 -12.35 -14.25 27.45
CA PRO A 451 -11.84 -14.19 26.08
C PRO A 451 -11.98 -12.79 25.51
N VAL A 452 -10.94 -12.28 24.89
CA VAL A 452 -10.95 -10.98 24.23
C VAL A 452 -10.96 -11.13 22.72
N THR A 453 -11.69 -10.26 22.03
CA THR A 453 -11.77 -10.25 20.57
C THR A 453 -10.80 -9.23 20.01
N VAL A 454 -9.91 -9.69 19.12
CA VAL A 454 -9.06 -8.85 18.28
C VAL A 454 -9.70 -8.74 16.91
N GLU A 455 -9.80 -7.54 16.39
CA GLU A 455 -10.34 -7.20 15.07
C GLU A 455 -9.25 -6.65 14.18
N ALA A 456 -9.44 -6.82 12.87
CA ALA A 456 -8.58 -6.21 11.84
C ALA A 456 -9.36 -6.00 10.53
N ARG A 457 -8.74 -5.33 9.56
CA ARG A 457 -9.29 -5.05 8.24
C ARG A 457 -8.50 -5.79 7.16
N GLY A 458 -9.18 -6.24 6.12
CA GLY A 458 -8.56 -6.83 4.94
C GLY A 458 -7.73 -5.85 4.12
N VAL A 459 -6.82 -6.37 3.29
CA VAL A 459 -5.87 -5.54 2.49
C VAL A 459 -6.55 -4.79 1.36
N TYR A 460 -7.59 -5.35 0.70
CA TYR A 460 -8.23 -4.74 -0.48
C TYR A 460 -9.61 -4.14 -0.22
N ALA A 461 -10.29 -4.55 0.81
CA ALA A 461 -11.56 -3.95 1.20
C ALA A 461 -11.61 -3.79 2.70
N ASP A 462 -12.46 -2.91 3.19
CA ASP A 462 -12.68 -2.74 4.62
C ASP A 462 -13.44 -3.91 5.26
N ASN A 463 -13.23 -5.14 4.76
CA ASN A 463 -13.82 -6.35 5.31
C ASN A 463 -13.28 -6.58 6.72
N PRO A 464 -14.11 -6.50 7.77
CA PRO A 464 -13.67 -6.77 9.11
C PRO A 464 -13.47 -8.28 9.30
N VAL A 465 -12.39 -8.64 9.99
CA VAL A 465 -12.16 -9.99 10.49
C VAL A 465 -11.85 -9.92 11.96
N SER A 466 -12.21 -10.96 12.70
CA SER A 466 -11.98 -11.01 14.13
C SER A 466 -11.58 -12.40 14.58
N ALA A 467 -10.84 -12.46 15.69
CA ALA A 467 -10.49 -13.70 16.35
C ALA A 467 -10.45 -13.53 17.87
N THR A 468 -10.76 -14.60 18.57
CA THR A 468 -10.76 -14.64 20.03
C THR A 468 -9.40 -15.08 20.55
N MET A 469 -8.87 -14.34 21.55
CA MET A 469 -7.69 -14.70 22.30
C MET A 469 -8.09 -15.16 23.69
N THR A 470 -7.65 -16.35 24.10
CA THR A 470 -7.98 -16.94 25.41
C THR A 470 -6.70 -17.28 26.17
N ALA A 471 -6.56 -16.71 27.37
CA ALA A 471 -5.45 -16.98 28.29
C ALA A 471 -5.90 -17.86 29.45
N ILE A 472 -5.15 -18.91 29.75
CA ILE A 472 -5.44 -19.84 30.84
C ILE A 472 -4.26 -19.87 31.81
N PHE A 473 -4.47 -19.47 33.05
CA PHE A 473 -3.44 -19.47 34.08
C PHE A 473 -3.64 -20.65 35.04
N THR A 474 -2.85 -21.70 34.85
CA THR A 474 -2.94 -22.92 35.66
C THR A 474 -1.80 -22.97 36.65
N PRO A 475 -2.10 -23.01 37.98
CA PRO A 475 -1.08 -23.14 39.01
C PRO A 475 -0.23 -24.39 38.84
N VAL A 476 1.08 -24.24 38.97
CA VAL A 476 2.05 -25.36 39.02
C VAL A 476 2.53 -25.51 40.47
N ILE A 477 2.27 -26.71 41.04
CA ILE A 477 2.61 -27.01 42.42
C ILE A 477 4.13 -27.13 42.58
N ALA A 478 4.69 -26.55 43.67
CA ALA A 478 6.09 -26.68 44.02
C ALA A 478 6.49 -28.15 44.29
N THR A 479 7.72 -28.51 43.93
CA THR A 479 8.29 -29.79 44.28
C THR A 479 9.11 -29.69 45.54
N MET A 480 8.60 -30.31 46.63
CA MET A 480 9.22 -30.28 47.95
C MET A 480 10.08 -31.52 48.18
N ARG A 481 11.16 -31.36 48.93
CA ARG A 481 12.07 -32.44 49.31
C ARG A 481 12.33 -32.40 50.80
N ASP A 482 12.35 -33.59 51.39
CA ASP A 482 12.67 -33.73 52.82
C ASP A 482 14.09 -33.28 53.11
N ASP A 483 14.26 -32.72 54.32
CA ASP A 483 15.53 -32.22 54.87
C ASP A 483 16.08 -33.08 55.98
N GLU A 484 17.37 -33.24 55.97
CA GLU A 484 18.12 -33.86 57.07
C GLU A 484 19.26 -32.94 57.49
N ALA A 485 19.42 -32.79 58.79
CA ALA A 485 20.55 -32.06 59.38
C ALA A 485 21.23 -32.83 60.52
N ARG A 486 22.45 -32.50 60.81
CA ARG A 486 23.21 -33.10 61.94
C ARG A 486 23.74 -32.01 62.85
N THR A 487 23.75 -32.30 64.15
CA THR A 487 24.35 -31.41 65.16
C THR A 487 24.97 -32.21 66.32
N ALA A 488 25.83 -31.58 67.06
CA ALA A 488 26.34 -32.12 68.33
C ALA A 488 25.29 -31.99 69.44
N PRO A 489 25.37 -32.80 70.50
CA PRO A 489 24.53 -32.61 71.67
C PRO A 489 24.68 -31.19 72.26
N ASP A 490 23.58 -30.65 72.81
CA ASP A 490 23.49 -29.30 73.39
C ASP A 490 23.88 -28.14 72.44
N SER A 491 24.01 -28.41 71.09
CA SER A 491 24.38 -27.42 70.09
C SER A 491 23.20 -27.16 69.15
N PRO A 492 22.83 -25.90 68.89
CA PRO A 492 21.76 -25.59 67.92
C PRO A 492 22.21 -25.83 66.47
N VAL A 493 21.28 -26.17 65.57
CA VAL A 493 21.49 -26.21 64.14
C VAL A 493 20.40 -25.42 63.45
N SER A 494 20.75 -24.71 62.37
CA SER A 494 19.80 -23.98 61.50
C SER A 494 19.80 -24.58 60.14
N VAL A 495 18.63 -24.90 59.62
CA VAL A 495 18.41 -25.56 58.33
C VAL A 495 17.66 -24.63 57.43
N ASP A 496 18.21 -24.36 56.25
CA ASP A 496 17.49 -23.72 55.15
C ASP A 496 16.61 -24.78 54.48
N VAL A 497 15.39 -24.94 55.01
CA VAL A 497 14.46 -26.00 54.56
C VAL A 497 13.91 -25.76 53.16
N LEU A 498 14.08 -24.56 52.57
CA LEU A 498 13.66 -24.26 51.21
C LEU A 498 14.81 -24.41 50.20
N GLY A 499 16.06 -24.66 50.70
CA GLY A 499 17.26 -24.66 49.87
C GLY A 499 17.34 -25.79 48.84
N ASN A 500 16.64 -26.91 49.06
CA ASN A 500 16.57 -28.06 48.17
C ASN A 500 15.23 -28.16 47.43
N ASP A 501 14.29 -27.25 47.71
CA ASP A 501 12.96 -27.20 47.14
C ASP A 501 12.94 -26.45 45.79
N THR A 502 11.98 -26.76 44.96
CA THR A 502 11.81 -26.09 43.66
C THR A 502 10.41 -25.52 43.58
N ALA A 503 10.32 -24.21 43.41
CA ALA A 503 9.04 -23.53 43.12
C ALA A 503 8.38 -24.10 41.88
N GLY A 504 7.04 -24.07 41.80
CA GLY A 504 6.28 -24.53 40.65
C GLY A 504 6.60 -23.73 39.36
N SER A 505 6.87 -22.42 39.51
CA SER A 505 7.36 -21.58 38.42
C SER A 505 8.17 -20.41 38.99
N GLY A 506 8.94 -19.73 38.12
CA GLY A 506 9.68 -18.53 38.48
C GLY A 506 8.77 -17.34 38.85
N ALA A 507 7.53 -17.34 38.35
CA ALA A 507 6.53 -16.32 38.68
C ALA A 507 5.80 -16.59 40.00
N GLN A 508 5.93 -17.82 40.55
CA GLN A 508 5.33 -18.28 41.80
C GLN A 508 6.43 -18.79 42.77
N PRO A 509 7.34 -17.92 43.23
CA PRO A 509 8.36 -18.31 44.21
C PRO A 509 7.70 -18.75 45.52
N LEU A 510 8.38 -19.65 46.24
CA LEU A 510 8.01 -19.96 47.62
C LEU A 510 8.21 -18.70 48.46
N GLU A 511 7.30 -18.46 49.44
CA GLU A 511 7.33 -17.32 50.33
C GLU A 511 7.99 -17.74 51.66
N PRO A 512 9.29 -17.42 51.93
CA PRO A 512 10.01 -17.90 53.13
C PRO A 512 9.36 -17.44 54.46
N GLU A 513 8.74 -16.28 54.45
CA GLU A 513 8.05 -15.75 55.64
C GLU A 513 6.79 -16.58 56.01
N SER A 514 6.22 -17.33 55.02
CA SER A 514 5.06 -18.19 55.23
C SER A 514 5.42 -19.52 55.91
N VAL A 515 6.71 -19.89 55.99
CA VAL A 515 7.12 -21.18 56.58
C VAL A 515 6.59 -21.36 58.01
N GLU A 516 5.82 -22.41 58.23
CA GLU A 516 5.32 -22.86 59.52
C GLU A 516 5.67 -24.31 59.73
N ILE A 517 5.75 -24.73 60.97
CA ILE A 517 6.10 -26.11 61.35
C ILE A 517 5.00 -26.77 62.17
N SER A 518 4.84 -28.09 61.99
CA SER A 518 3.88 -28.89 62.75
C SER A 518 4.46 -30.24 63.16
N SER A 519 3.95 -30.79 64.25
CA SER A 519 4.25 -32.14 64.71
C SER A 519 3.17 -32.65 65.65
N LEU A 520 2.79 -33.91 65.52
CA LEU A 520 1.87 -34.56 66.46
C LEU A 520 2.48 -34.78 67.84
N SER A 521 3.80 -34.72 67.96
CA SER A 521 4.54 -34.89 69.17
C SER A 521 4.75 -33.58 69.99
N ALA A 522 4.30 -32.45 69.43
CA ALA A 522 4.45 -31.14 70.07
C ALA A 522 3.52 -30.99 71.27
N THR A 523 4.03 -30.39 72.38
CA THR A 523 3.25 -30.16 73.60
C THR A 523 2.78 -28.72 73.78
N ASN A 524 3.28 -27.78 72.99
CA ASN A 524 2.89 -26.37 73.02
C ASN A 524 1.70 -26.06 72.14
N VAL A 525 0.69 -26.95 72.11
CA VAL A 525 -0.47 -26.87 71.16
C VAL A 525 -1.26 -25.58 71.29
N ALA A 526 -1.22 -24.93 72.48
CA ALA A 526 -1.87 -23.64 72.71
C ALA A 526 -1.20 -22.46 72.01
N GLU A 527 0.04 -22.64 71.49
CA GLU A 527 0.78 -21.63 70.70
C GLU A 527 0.66 -21.84 69.23
N LEU A 528 -0.08 -22.89 68.78
CA LEU A 528 -0.23 -23.28 67.37
C LEU A 528 -1.61 -22.92 66.86
N GLU A 529 -1.70 -22.38 65.66
CA GLU A 529 -2.93 -22.17 64.93
C GLU A 529 -3.13 -23.36 63.95
N ASP A 530 -4.24 -24.05 64.07
CA ASP A 530 -4.51 -25.29 63.31
C ASP A 530 -3.39 -26.33 63.37
N GLY A 531 -2.67 -26.40 64.52
CA GLY A 531 -1.53 -27.32 64.74
C GLY A 531 -0.22 -26.89 64.08
N ARG A 532 -0.13 -25.70 63.53
CA ARG A 532 1.03 -25.12 62.86
C ARG A 532 1.48 -23.84 63.57
N GLY A 533 2.75 -23.53 63.49
CA GLY A 533 3.26 -22.29 64.05
C GLY A 533 4.75 -22.09 63.79
N LYS A 534 5.28 -21.03 64.37
CA LYS A 534 6.71 -20.69 64.27
C LYS A 534 7.59 -21.34 65.29
N ARG A 535 7.01 -22.12 66.24
CA ARG A 535 7.74 -22.78 67.30
C ARG A 535 7.09 -24.10 67.73
N LEU A 536 7.88 -25.19 67.86
CA LEU A 536 7.44 -26.48 68.35
C LEU A 536 8.31 -26.90 69.52
N VAL A 537 7.67 -27.42 70.55
CA VAL A 537 8.35 -28.02 71.70
C VAL A 537 8.05 -29.53 71.69
N ILE A 538 9.07 -30.36 71.50
CA ILE A 538 8.98 -31.83 71.55
C ILE A 538 9.70 -32.32 72.75
N PRO A 539 8.99 -32.78 73.80
CA PRO A 539 9.59 -33.22 75.05
C PRO A 539 10.54 -34.38 74.86
N GLY A 540 11.72 -34.29 75.48
CA GLY A 540 12.76 -35.28 75.40
C GLY A 540 13.63 -35.19 74.17
N GLU A 541 13.29 -34.31 73.18
CA GLU A 541 14.06 -34.09 71.97
C GLU A 541 14.61 -32.66 71.90
N GLY A 542 13.72 -31.61 71.94
CA GLY A 542 14.16 -30.22 71.84
C GLY A 542 13.12 -29.26 71.39
N VAL A 543 13.59 -28.09 70.88
CA VAL A 543 12.72 -26.99 70.39
C VAL A 543 13.10 -26.59 68.97
N TYR A 544 12.12 -26.55 68.10
CA TYR A 544 12.25 -25.97 66.77
C TYR A 544 11.69 -24.54 66.71
N THR A 545 12.35 -23.68 66.01
CA THR A 545 11.92 -22.28 65.78
C THR A 545 12.13 -21.90 64.29
N VAL A 546 11.14 -21.20 63.69
CA VAL A 546 11.24 -20.67 62.33
C VAL A 546 11.72 -19.22 62.39
N GLY A 547 12.77 -18.93 61.64
CA GLY A 547 13.28 -17.57 61.43
C GLY A 547 12.47 -16.79 60.42
N GLY A 548 12.61 -15.45 60.38
CA GLY A 548 11.92 -14.58 59.39
C GLY A 548 12.33 -14.82 57.92
N ASN A 549 13.44 -15.54 57.70
CA ASN A 549 13.91 -15.97 56.37
C ASN A 549 13.46 -17.38 55.98
N GLY A 550 12.56 -17.99 56.76
CA GLY A 550 12.06 -19.36 56.53
C GLY A 550 12.99 -20.48 57.07
N ALA A 551 14.19 -20.18 57.52
CA ALA A 551 15.07 -21.21 58.07
C ALA A 551 14.51 -21.76 59.38
N VAL A 552 14.62 -23.07 59.58
CA VAL A 552 14.20 -23.77 60.80
C VAL A 552 15.41 -24.06 61.67
N SER A 553 15.42 -23.51 62.85
CA SER A 553 16.47 -23.79 63.89
C SER A 553 15.98 -24.82 64.87
N PHE A 554 16.80 -25.80 65.18
CA PHE A 554 16.57 -26.79 66.21
C PHE A 554 17.58 -26.66 67.34
N MET A 555 17.11 -26.63 68.60
CA MET A 555 17.92 -26.68 69.79
C MET A 555 17.63 -27.99 70.57
N PRO A 556 18.57 -28.92 70.58
CA PRO A 556 18.36 -30.17 71.34
C PRO A 556 18.08 -29.92 72.80
N GLU A 557 17.22 -30.75 73.43
CA GLU A 557 17.09 -30.80 74.91
C GLU A 557 18.37 -31.35 75.49
N ARG A 558 18.72 -30.85 76.70
CA ARG A 558 19.99 -31.17 77.35
C ARG A 558 20.22 -32.67 77.45
N GLY A 559 21.28 -33.16 76.77
CA GLY A 559 21.69 -34.57 76.82
C GLY A 559 20.92 -35.45 75.78
N PHE A 560 20.06 -34.89 74.95
CA PHE A 560 19.44 -35.64 73.88
C PHE A 560 20.47 -36.05 72.83
N THR A 561 20.41 -37.29 72.37
CA THR A 561 21.22 -37.87 71.26
C THR A 561 20.37 -38.83 70.45
N GLY A 562 20.65 -38.92 69.12
CA GLY A 562 19.93 -39.73 68.20
C GLY A 562 19.07 -38.90 67.19
N ARG A 563 18.28 -39.61 66.43
CA ARG A 563 17.44 -39.00 65.39
C ARG A 563 16.14 -38.52 66.00
N THR A 564 15.77 -37.25 65.68
CA THR A 564 14.52 -36.65 66.14
C THR A 564 13.31 -37.27 65.45
N THR A 565 12.14 -37.15 66.07
CA THR A 565 10.86 -37.36 65.35
C THR A 565 10.76 -36.39 64.22
N PRO A 566 10.39 -36.85 62.99
CA PRO A 566 10.18 -35.95 61.86
C PRO A 566 9.15 -34.88 62.20
N ILE A 567 9.46 -33.62 61.92
CA ILE A 567 8.50 -32.52 61.87
C ILE A 567 8.12 -32.23 60.42
N THR A 568 6.97 -31.63 60.20
CA THR A 568 6.55 -31.16 58.87
C THR A 568 6.69 -29.65 58.83
N TYR A 569 7.39 -29.13 57.84
CA TYR A 569 7.32 -27.70 57.51
C TYR A 569 6.33 -27.49 56.38
N HIS A 570 5.61 -26.39 56.43
CA HIS A 570 4.62 -25.93 55.47
C HIS A 570 5.06 -24.60 54.91
N VAL A 571 4.89 -24.38 53.63
CA VAL A 571 5.19 -23.12 52.98
C VAL A 571 4.13 -22.85 51.90
N THR A 572 3.79 -21.62 51.68
CA THR A 572 2.95 -21.21 50.53
C THR A 572 3.80 -20.56 49.47
N ASP A 573 3.37 -20.68 48.23
CA ASP A 573 3.92 -19.87 47.17
C ASP A 573 3.22 -18.50 47.08
N ARG A 574 3.68 -17.62 46.18
CA ARG A 574 3.09 -16.29 45.97
C ARG A 574 1.62 -16.32 45.54
N ALA A 575 1.15 -17.41 44.97
CA ALA A 575 -0.27 -17.62 44.62
C ALA A 575 -1.09 -18.16 45.80
N GLY A 576 -0.47 -18.37 46.98
CA GLY A 576 -1.13 -18.89 48.18
C GLY A 576 -1.33 -20.41 48.17
N ILE A 577 -0.65 -21.16 47.29
CA ILE A 577 -0.77 -22.62 47.22
C ILE A 577 0.13 -23.24 48.31
N PRO A 578 -0.46 -23.97 49.29
CA PRO A 578 0.31 -24.61 50.35
C PRO A 578 1.00 -25.87 49.88
N THR A 579 2.26 -26.05 50.30
CA THR A 579 3.05 -27.28 50.10
C THR A 579 3.81 -27.61 51.36
N SER A 580 4.30 -28.82 51.47
CA SER A 580 5.01 -29.26 52.69
C SER A 580 6.00 -30.37 52.42
N ALA A 581 7.04 -30.46 53.29
CA ALA A 581 7.92 -31.60 53.41
C ALA A 581 8.38 -31.81 54.83
N SER A 582 9.21 -32.79 55.11
CA SER A 582 9.65 -33.12 56.44
C SER A 582 11.08 -32.68 56.74
N LEU A 583 11.35 -32.39 58.00
CA LEU A 583 12.69 -32.14 58.50
C LEU A 583 13.01 -33.12 59.66
N VAL A 584 14.18 -33.72 59.58
CA VAL A 584 14.74 -34.57 60.63
C VAL A 584 16.12 -34.07 61.01
N VAL A 585 16.41 -34.08 62.29
CA VAL A 585 17.75 -33.75 62.81
C VAL A 585 18.36 -34.96 63.50
N ASP A 586 19.61 -35.31 63.18
CA ASP A 586 20.39 -36.35 63.83
C ASP A 586 21.40 -35.70 64.85
N VAL A 587 21.16 -35.89 66.10
CA VAL A 587 22.06 -35.37 67.20
C VAL A 587 23.11 -36.42 67.45
N ASP A 588 24.31 -36.26 66.89
CA ASP A 588 25.39 -37.22 66.93
C ASP A 588 26.38 -36.93 68.06
N ALA A 589 26.44 -37.83 69.01
CA ALA A 589 27.37 -37.73 70.16
C ALA A 589 28.87 -37.77 69.77
N GLY A 590 29.18 -38.17 68.55
CA GLY A 590 30.54 -38.19 68.01
C GLY A 590 30.99 -36.85 67.38
N LEU A 591 30.09 -35.90 67.22
CA LEU A 591 30.42 -34.57 66.69
C LEU A 591 30.92 -33.66 67.88
N ALA A 592 31.95 -32.87 67.64
CA ALA A 592 32.38 -31.84 68.58
C ALA A 592 31.45 -30.62 68.50
N ALA A 593 31.19 -29.96 69.64
CA ALA A 593 30.36 -28.75 69.66
C ALA A 593 30.94 -27.67 68.73
N GLY A 594 30.15 -27.27 67.67
CA GLY A 594 30.53 -26.27 66.67
C GLY A 594 30.85 -26.84 65.31
N GLU A 595 30.79 -28.17 65.04
CA GLU A 595 30.81 -28.75 63.71
C GLU A 595 29.37 -28.89 63.16
N GLU A 596 28.89 -27.84 62.55
CA GLU A 596 27.64 -27.88 61.76
C GLU A 596 27.95 -28.52 60.40
N GLN A 597 27.36 -29.69 60.10
CA GLN A 597 27.27 -30.18 58.74
C GLN A 597 25.89 -29.82 58.19
N GLY A 598 25.86 -28.82 57.34
CA GLY A 598 24.66 -28.43 56.61
C GLY A 598 24.09 -29.61 55.77
N PRO A 599 22.90 -29.48 55.19
CA PRO A 599 22.18 -30.53 54.51
C PRO A 599 23.05 -31.22 53.47
N GLN A 600 23.22 -32.55 53.61
CA GLN A 600 23.91 -33.38 52.63
C GLN A 600 23.00 -33.55 51.43
N THR A 601 23.21 -32.73 50.41
CA THR A 601 22.59 -32.98 49.09
C THR A 601 23.12 -34.30 48.53
N THR A 602 22.39 -35.38 48.73
CA THR A 602 22.61 -36.64 48.04
C THR A 602 22.20 -36.51 46.57
N GLY A 603 22.96 -35.75 45.81
CA GLY A 603 22.76 -35.58 44.40
C GLY A 603 24.07 -35.84 43.66
N ILE A 604 23.98 -36.47 42.54
CA ILE A 604 24.93 -36.95 41.51
C ILE A 604 26.28 -36.16 41.38
N ASN A 605 26.50 -35.09 42.15
CA ASN A 605 27.71 -34.23 42.07
C ASN A 605 28.98 -34.86 42.68
N SER A 606 28.88 -35.92 43.50
CA SER A 606 30.08 -36.53 44.13
C SER A 606 30.91 -37.39 43.17
N LEU A 607 30.35 -37.76 41.99
CA LEU A 607 31.08 -38.57 41.00
C LEU A 607 31.91 -37.70 40.01
N LEU A 608 31.68 -36.41 39.96
CA LEU A 608 32.35 -35.53 38.99
C LEU A 608 33.52 -34.74 39.56
N VAL A 609 33.65 -34.61 40.90
CA VAL A 609 34.74 -33.88 41.53
C VAL A 609 36.08 -34.61 41.50
N GLY A 610 36.10 -35.92 41.26
CA GLY A 610 37.31 -36.73 41.17
C GLY A 610 38.00 -36.74 39.78
N LEU A 611 37.45 -36.08 38.79
CA LEU A 611 37.92 -36.14 37.40
C LEU A 611 38.40 -34.80 36.80
N MET A 612 38.56 -33.76 37.59
CA MET A 612 39.09 -32.51 37.06
C MET A 612 40.62 -32.42 37.26
N PRO A 613 41.41 -32.27 36.19
CA PRO A 613 42.83 -31.95 36.33
C PRO A 613 43.01 -30.45 36.57
N ASP A 614 43.90 -30.12 37.48
CA ASP A 614 44.35 -28.78 37.87
C ASP A 614 45.02 -28.03 36.70
N SER A 615 44.24 -27.50 35.74
CA SER A 615 44.75 -26.50 34.79
C SER A 615 43.64 -25.65 34.18
N PRO A 616 43.84 -24.33 34.01
CA PRO A 616 42.79 -23.39 33.64
C PRO A 616 42.40 -23.37 32.15
N SER A 617 42.98 -24.22 31.33
CA SER A 617 42.74 -24.25 29.87
C SER A 617 41.65 -25.23 29.40
N THR A 618 41.13 -26.07 30.32
CA THR A 618 40.12 -27.09 29.99
C THR A 618 38.67 -26.73 30.36
N SER A 619 38.47 -25.66 31.11
CA SER A 619 37.14 -25.24 31.59
C SER A 619 36.21 -24.75 30.49
N LEU A 620 36.75 -24.28 29.35
CA LEU A 620 35.96 -23.75 28.23
C LEU A 620 35.36 -24.85 27.34
N VAL A 621 35.97 -26.04 27.33
CA VAL A 621 35.51 -27.16 26.49
C VAL A 621 34.40 -27.97 27.16
N PHE A 622 34.47 -28.04 28.52
CA PHE A 622 33.44 -28.77 29.27
C PHE A 622 32.10 -28.02 29.40
N GLY A 623 32.13 -26.68 29.46
CA GLY A 623 30.93 -25.85 29.46
C GLY A 623 30.10 -26.02 28.17
N THR A 624 30.76 -26.19 27.04
CA THR A 624 30.12 -26.36 25.74
C THR A 624 29.50 -27.75 25.53
N ILE A 625 30.10 -28.79 26.14
CA ILE A 625 29.60 -30.17 26.04
C ILE A 625 28.39 -30.40 26.95
N VAL A 626 28.35 -29.80 28.15
CA VAL A 626 27.19 -29.89 29.03
C VAL A 626 25.99 -29.09 28.50
N MET A 627 26.23 -27.96 27.83
CA MET A 627 25.16 -27.20 27.13
C MET A 627 24.62 -27.97 25.91
N LEU A 628 25.46 -28.71 25.17
CA LEU A 628 25.03 -29.52 24.03
C LEU A 628 24.21 -30.76 24.43
N LEU A 629 24.42 -31.30 25.63
CA LEU A 629 23.65 -32.45 26.12
C LEU A 629 22.30 -32.06 26.74
N LEU A 630 22.17 -30.85 27.24
CA LEU A 630 20.89 -30.35 27.77
C LEU A 630 19.94 -29.81 26.70
N PHE A 631 20.45 -29.44 25.52
CA PHE A 631 19.65 -29.00 24.38
C PHE A 631 19.49 -30.06 23.27
N GLY A 632 20.14 -31.21 23.39
CA GLY A 632 20.14 -32.30 22.38
C GLY A 632 18.87 -33.17 22.36
N GLY A 633 17.87 -32.88 23.20
CA GLY A 633 16.64 -33.67 23.29
C GLY A 633 15.49 -33.26 22.35
N ALA A 634 15.61 -32.19 21.59
CA ALA A 634 14.50 -31.63 20.82
C ALA A 634 14.85 -31.28 19.35
N VAL A 635 15.87 -31.92 18.75
CA VAL A 635 16.14 -31.74 17.31
C VAL A 635 16.32 -33.12 16.67
N SER A 636 15.22 -33.75 16.37
CA SER A 636 15.19 -34.77 15.32
C SER A 636 14.12 -34.41 14.31
N LEU A 637 14.58 -34.35 13.05
CA LEU A 637 13.82 -34.24 11.82
C LEU A 637 13.46 -32.83 11.33
N TRP A 638 14.46 -32.16 10.75
CA TRP A 638 14.24 -31.36 9.54
C TRP A 638 15.50 -31.42 8.66
N THR A 639 15.60 -32.46 7.82
CA THR A 639 16.51 -32.47 6.68
C THR A 639 15.73 -32.01 5.46
N GLY A 640 15.57 -30.72 5.32
CA GLY A 640 15.12 -30.07 4.09
C GLY A 640 16.34 -29.56 3.33
N THR A 641 16.50 -30.06 2.13
CA THR A 641 17.52 -29.75 1.13
C THR A 641 17.72 -28.25 0.97
N ARG A 642 18.96 -27.79 1.22
CA ARG A 642 19.42 -26.44 0.85
C ARG A 642 19.54 -26.39 -0.67
N ILE A 643 18.72 -25.60 -1.34
CA ILE A 643 18.95 -25.16 -2.72
C ILE A 643 19.91 -23.96 -2.63
N GLU A 644 21.11 -24.19 -3.09
CA GLU A 644 22.15 -23.17 -3.28
C GLU A 644 21.79 -22.37 -4.53
N VAL A 645 21.31 -21.13 -4.36
CA VAL A 645 21.09 -20.19 -5.47
C VAL A 645 22.43 -19.57 -5.83
N ASP A 646 22.96 -20.00 -6.96
CA ASP A 646 24.16 -19.46 -7.60
C ASP A 646 23.87 -18.03 -8.10
N ARG A 647 24.38 -17.03 -7.36
CA ARG A 647 24.42 -15.63 -7.80
C ARG A 647 25.60 -15.40 -8.72
N ARG A 648 25.46 -15.71 -10.00
CA ARG A 648 26.37 -15.20 -11.04
C ARG A 648 25.59 -14.98 -12.34
N ASN A 649 25.76 -13.78 -12.86
CA ASN A 649 25.39 -13.25 -14.18
C ASN A 649 24.09 -12.45 -14.28
N TRP A 650 24.21 -11.16 -13.94
CA TRP A 650 23.57 -10.06 -14.64
C TRP A 650 24.59 -8.90 -14.67
N GLU A 651 25.52 -8.96 -15.58
CA GLU A 651 26.24 -7.86 -16.21
C GLU A 651 26.49 -8.33 -17.66
N ASP A 652 25.61 -7.81 -18.56
CA ASP A 652 25.92 -7.35 -19.91
C ASP A 652 24.63 -6.74 -20.52
#